data_394c0728d4ed689d38c640f9f2ce7eb9
#
_entry.id   394c0728d4ed689d38c640f9f2ce7eb9
#
_cell.length_a   1.000
_cell.length_b   1.000
_cell.length_c   1.000
_cell.angle_alpha   90.00
_cell.angle_beta   90.00
_cell.angle_gamma   90.00
#
_symmetry.space_group_name_H-M   'P 1'
#
loop_
_entity.id
_entity.type
_entity.pdbx_description
1 polymer ?
#
loop_
_entity_poly.entity_id
_entity_poly.type
_entity_poly.pdbx_seq_one_letter_code
_entity_poly.pdbx_strand_id
1 'polypeptide(L)'
;MNRFAFALFALSLLIVGCKDVDIDPQPPTPQAEVSIEINGLDTKSIDLTLSVRSADMKDLDNWGIVYCETTNKEQGKEKAVPSKPTHIGYQMSITGLKADTDYYIWGWVEDNETERVWTAEYTIARTKQETAPVKLTGTIIGTQYSVDYDNGNAKSTTVNTKNNVFDGNFDTYFASYDRSRTWVGLDLGEKHIITKVGYSPRKTQGGRVELAVIEGANEPDFSDALPIYIIKSAASEGVMHYGQVDCSRGFRYVRYVSPYDVRCNLAELEFYGYKSEGDDSKLYQLTNLPTVVVNIANGEEVIEKEKNLISNVYIISENGTDLLATSGTEIRGRGNASWNFEKKPYRLKFDEKQSPLGAPASAKKWTLISNHGDKTLMRNILAFEVSRRVGQPYTPFCHPVDLIINGEYRGCYQLCDQVEAASGRVPAKDGYLIEIDAYAWDEEVMFASTSGIPVTIKHPDEDDITDQQKKFINDYFNKFEAAALASNFTDPNNGYLKYLDLDSFLRNFIIGEFCANTDAFWSVYMYKDAADGKLYTGPTWDNDLSFDNDYRTHPIITYDYLCAVNGSFAGGQLKDIVMRIVKEDPQAKARLVELWDAALNEGNLKGLGSYMEDTAKLLNESQQLNFKRWRILDQWVHMNYQALGSYKAELGTVRNHINTRLNTLDELIRK
;
A
#
# COMPACT_ATOMS: atom_id res chain seq x y z
N MET A 1 40.41 -22.13 -12.04
CA MET A 1 41.69 -22.76 -11.56
C MET A 1 42.55 -21.69 -10.95
N ASN A 2 43.10 -21.99 -9.77
CA ASN A 2 44.07 -21.25 -8.94
C ASN A 2 43.45 -20.25 -7.97
N ARG A 3 43.44 -20.58 -6.76
CA ARG A 3 44.13 -21.15 -5.62
C ARG A 3 44.43 -20.05 -4.61
N PHE A 4 43.79 -20.18 -3.46
CA PHE A 4 44.06 -19.52 -2.17
C PHE A 4 45.45 -19.89 -1.66
N ALA A 5 46.12 -18.96 -0.99
CA ALA A 5 47.25 -19.24 -0.12
C ALA A 5 47.01 -18.63 1.26
N PHE A 6 46.75 -19.48 2.23
CA PHE A 6 46.82 -19.19 3.67
C PHE A 6 48.29 -19.23 4.11
N ALA A 7 48.73 -18.27 4.88
CA ALA A 7 50.02 -18.32 5.62
C ALA A 7 49.71 -18.42 7.12
N LEU A 8 49.98 -19.60 7.68
CA LEU A 8 50.10 -19.84 9.11
C LEU A 8 51.47 -19.34 9.57
N PHE A 9 51.54 -18.61 10.69
CA PHE A 9 52.78 -18.42 11.43
C PHE A 9 52.70 -19.18 12.76
N ALA A 10 53.71 -20.03 12.95
CA ALA A 10 53.86 -20.92 14.08
C ALA A 10 54.50 -20.20 15.26
N LEU A 11 54.03 -20.54 16.44
CA LEU A 11 54.50 -20.14 17.75
C LEU A 11 55.73 -20.96 18.12
N SER A 12 56.86 -20.33 18.44
CA SER A 12 58.02 -20.98 19.14
C SER A 12 58.21 -20.33 20.48
N LEU A 13 58.02 -21.11 21.57
CA LEU A 13 58.38 -20.77 22.92
C LEU A 13 59.88 -20.92 23.09
N LEU A 14 60.51 -19.95 23.70
CA LEU A 14 61.81 -20.08 24.36
C LEU A 14 61.79 -19.44 25.77
N ILE A 15 62.01 -20.25 26.79
CA ILE A 15 62.10 -19.85 28.18
C ILE A 15 63.61 -19.55 28.48
N VAL A 16 63.89 -18.37 28.97
CA VAL A 16 65.14 -18.12 29.72
C VAL A 16 64.93 -17.00 30.77
N GLY A 17 65.15 -17.30 31.97
CA GLY A 17 65.75 -16.72 33.18
C GLY A 17 65.45 -15.26 33.54
N CYS A 18 65.04 -15.10 34.79
CA CYS A 18 64.94 -13.85 35.53
C CYS A 18 66.18 -12.99 35.52
N LYS A 19 66.01 -11.72 35.15
CA LYS A 19 66.74 -10.57 35.68
C LYS A 19 65.77 -9.40 35.78
N ASP A 20 65.94 -8.58 36.77
CA ASP A 20 65.12 -7.39 37.04
C ASP A 20 64.91 -6.58 35.75
N VAL A 21 63.66 -6.44 35.35
CA VAL A 21 63.27 -5.64 34.20
C VAL A 21 62.70 -4.34 34.75
N ASP A 22 63.35 -3.25 34.41
CA ASP A 22 62.74 -1.92 34.43
C ASP A 22 61.36 -2.00 33.75
N ILE A 23 60.37 -1.51 34.41
CA ILE A 23 59.02 -1.43 33.88
C ILE A 23 59.06 -0.43 32.71
N ASP A 24 59.17 -0.95 31.49
CA ASP A 24 58.93 -0.17 30.27
C ASP A 24 57.58 0.49 30.40
N PRO A 25 57.44 1.80 30.12
CA PRO A 25 56.17 2.46 30.20
C PRO A 25 55.20 1.74 29.27
N GLN A 26 54.05 1.37 29.80
CA GLN A 26 52.94 0.79 29.03
C GLN A 26 52.77 1.60 27.74
N PRO A 27 52.56 0.95 26.58
CA PRO A 27 52.24 1.69 25.38
C PRO A 27 51.03 2.59 25.65
N PRO A 28 51.01 3.84 25.17
CA PRO A 28 49.94 4.77 25.44
C PRO A 28 48.62 4.12 25.09
N THR A 29 47.66 4.29 25.98
CA THR A 29 46.28 3.84 25.77
C THR A 29 45.83 4.29 24.37
N PRO A 30 45.18 3.44 23.54
CA PRO A 30 44.79 3.86 22.20
C PRO A 30 43.92 5.12 22.30
N GLN A 31 44.40 6.21 21.74
CA GLN A 31 43.62 7.43 21.56
C GLN A 31 42.35 7.10 20.76
N ALA A 32 41.31 7.94 20.86
CA ALA A 32 40.08 7.77 20.10
C ALA A 32 40.37 7.58 18.60
N GLU A 33 39.68 6.64 17.98
CA GLU A 33 39.75 6.41 16.54
C GLU A 33 38.52 7.04 15.89
N VAL A 34 38.72 7.89 14.90
CA VAL A 34 37.68 8.57 14.14
C VAL A 34 37.62 7.98 12.73
N SER A 35 36.43 7.68 12.24
CA SER A 35 36.22 7.15 10.87
C SER A 35 35.04 7.81 10.18
N ILE A 36 35.13 7.87 8.85
CA ILE A 36 34.10 8.42 7.96
C ILE A 36 33.72 7.37 6.95
N GLU A 37 32.41 7.16 6.78
CA GLU A 37 31.83 6.33 5.73
C GLU A 37 30.91 7.22 4.85
N ILE A 38 31.13 7.18 3.52
CA ILE A 38 30.27 7.90 2.56
C ILE A 38 29.05 7.06 2.26
N ASN A 39 27.87 7.58 2.54
CA ASN A 39 26.59 6.90 2.37
C ASN A 39 25.89 7.29 1.05
N GLY A 40 26.12 8.54 0.57
CA GLY A 40 25.49 9.04 -0.64
C GLY A 40 26.25 10.21 -1.26
N LEU A 41 26.13 10.33 -2.58
CA LEU A 41 26.71 11.43 -3.36
C LEU A 41 25.65 12.03 -4.26
N ASP A 42 25.54 13.37 -4.27
CA ASP A 42 24.69 14.10 -5.19
C ASP A 42 25.48 15.24 -5.86
N THR A 43 24.86 15.97 -6.77
CA THR A 43 25.49 17.10 -7.48
C THR A 43 25.94 18.23 -6.54
N LYS A 44 25.22 18.41 -5.43
CA LYS A 44 25.47 19.52 -4.48
C LYS A 44 25.52 19.08 -3.02
N SER A 45 25.53 17.78 -2.77
CA SER A 45 25.62 17.24 -1.40
C SER A 45 26.41 15.93 -1.32
N ILE A 46 26.91 15.65 -0.13
CA ILE A 46 27.57 14.41 0.28
C ILE A 46 26.94 13.97 1.59
N ASP A 47 26.40 12.76 1.64
CA ASP A 47 25.90 12.14 2.86
C ASP A 47 26.94 11.19 3.42
N LEU A 48 27.18 11.27 4.72
CA LEU A 48 28.18 10.46 5.38
C LEU A 48 27.79 10.08 6.81
N THR A 49 28.42 9.05 7.33
CA THR A 49 28.39 8.68 8.76
C THR A 49 29.76 8.94 9.38
N LEU A 50 29.79 9.75 10.43
CA LEU A 50 30.93 9.98 11.27
C LEU A 50 30.86 9.05 12.48
N SER A 51 31.90 8.26 12.74
CA SER A 51 31.96 7.32 13.86
C SER A 51 33.20 7.54 14.68
N VAL A 52 33.10 7.34 16.00
CA VAL A 52 34.21 7.44 16.96
C VAL A 52 34.25 6.16 17.80
N ARG A 53 35.45 5.62 17.99
CA ARG A 53 35.71 4.52 18.93
C ARG A 53 36.76 4.96 19.93
N SER A 54 36.45 4.81 21.20
CA SER A 54 37.40 5.07 22.30
C SER A 54 37.08 4.13 23.45
N ALA A 55 38.13 3.83 24.26
CA ALA A 55 37.97 3.10 25.51
C ALA A 55 37.16 3.90 26.54
N ASP A 56 37.27 5.24 26.54
CA ASP A 56 36.63 6.16 27.46
C ASP A 56 35.83 7.23 26.71
N MET A 57 34.64 6.85 26.18
CA MET A 57 33.75 7.75 25.44
C MET A 57 33.24 8.95 26.24
N LYS A 58 33.26 8.87 27.59
CA LYS A 58 32.83 9.97 28.49
C LYS A 58 33.83 11.12 28.56
N ASP A 59 35.06 10.90 28.16
CA ASP A 59 36.13 11.89 28.14
C ASP A 59 36.16 12.67 26.80
N LEU A 60 35.25 12.37 25.91
CA LEU A 60 35.09 13.04 24.62
C LEU A 60 33.96 14.09 24.67
N ASP A 61 34.24 15.29 24.16
CA ASP A 61 33.30 16.41 24.24
C ASP A 61 32.67 16.78 22.88
N ASN A 62 33.50 17.27 21.97
CA ASN A 62 33.04 17.76 20.68
C ASN A 62 33.55 16.88 19.54
N TRP A 63 32.84 16.82 18.47
CA TRP A 63 33.25 16.12 17.27
C TRP A 63 32.61 16.70 16.02
N GLY A 64 33.19 16.38 14.86
CA GLY A 64 32.68 16.91 13.60
C GLY A 64 33.57 16.53 12.43
N ILE A 65 33.38 17.23 11.35
CA ILE A 65 34.18 17.09 10.13
C ILE A 65 34.74 18.46 9.70
N VAL A 66 35.83 18.40 8.94
CA VAL A 66 36.33 19.49 8.11
C VAL A 66 36.35 18.99 6.67
N TYR A 67 35.87 19.80 5.73
CA TYR A 67 35.85 19.45 4.32
C TYR A 67 36.24 20.63 3.43
N CYS A 68 36.98 20.34 2.36
CA CYS A 68 37.39 21.32 1.36
C CYS A 68 37.69 20.67 0.00
N GLU A 69 37.89 21.50 -1.02
CA GLU A 69 38.21 21.09 -2.39
C GLU A 69 39.71 20.78 -2.58
N THR A 70 40.50 20.87 -1.56
CA THR A 70 41.96 20.64 -1.58
C THR A 70 42.39 19.72 -0.41
N THR A 71 43.61 19.16 -0.48
CA THR A 71 44.17 18.35 0.59
C THR A 71 44.64 19.19 1.80
N ASN A 72 44.46 20.50 1.81
CA ASN A 72 44.83 21.38 2.92
C ASN A 72 43.62 21.61 3.84
N LYS A 73 43.53 20.86 4.93
CA LYS A 73 42.42 20.95 5.90
C LYS A 73 42.26 22.30 6.58
N GLU A 74 43.35 23.12 6.67
CA GLU A 74 43.29 24.46 7.26
C GLU A 74 42.44 25.44 6.45
N GLN A 75 42.19 25.14 5.18
CA GLN A 75 41.30 25.89 4.29
C GLN A 75 39.85 25.34 4.30
N GLY A 76 39.61 24.30 5.08
CA GLY A 76 38.33 23.59 5.09
C GLY A 76 37.26 24.31 5.87
N LYS A 77 36.03 24.00 5.52
CA LYS A 77 34.83 24.39 6.28
C LYS A 77 34.56 23.33 7.34
N GLU A 78 34.36 23.78 8.56
CA GLU A 78 34.06 22.90 9.67
C GLU A 78 32.53 22.73 9.82
N LYS A 79 32.14 21.50 10.15
CA LYS A 79 30.76 21.15 10.52
C LYS A 79 30.79 20.27 11.76
N ALA A 80 30.41 20.84 12.89
CA ALA A 80 30.35 20.13 14.16
C ALA A 80 29.04 19.34 14.28
N VAL A 81 29.08 18.24 15.04
CA VAL A 81 27.91 17.46 15.44
C VAL A 81 27.29 18.10 16.69
N PRO A 82 25.96 18.31 16.74
CA PRO A 82 25.31 19.02 17.85
C PRO A 82 25.19 18.21 19.16
N SER A 83 25.55 16.95 19.15
CA SER A 83 25.51 16.03 20.31
C SER A 83 26.88 15.50 20.66
N LYS A 84 27.10 15.06 21.91
CA LYS A 84 28.33 14.37 22.31
C LYS A 84 28.54 13.07 21.52
N PRO A 85 29.80 12.64 21.34
CA PRO A 85 30.11 11.35 20.69
C PRO A 85 29.43 10.18 21.42
N THR A 86 28.96 9.21 20.63
CA THR A 86 28.42 7.94 21.13
C THR A 86 29.01 6.77 20.33
N HIS A 87 28.80 5.53 20.79
CA HIS A 87 29.21 4.35 20.03
C HIS A 87 28.43 4.14 18.74
N ILE A 88 27.34 4.94 18.53
CA ILE A 88 26.53 4.93 17.31
C ILE A 88 27.03 6.06 16.42
N GLY A 89 27.32 5.76 15.15
CA GLY A 89 27.74 6.76 14.18
C GLY A 89 26.65 7.82 13.96
N TYR A 90 27.08 9.05 13.70
CA TYR A 90 26.19 10.18 13.40
C TYR A 90 26.09 10.39 11.90
N GLN A 91 24.87 10.29 11.36
CA GLN A 91 24.59 10.58 9.97
C GLN A 91 24.47 12.08 9.74
N MET A 92 25.16 12.60 8.75
CA MET A 92 25.12 14.03 8.39
C MET A 92 25.27 14.22 6.88
N SER A 93 24.73 15.34 6.39
CA SER A 93 24.85 15.76 5.00
C SER A 93 25.68 17.03 4.89
N ILE A 94 26.63 17.09 3.99
CA ILE A 94 27.30 18.30 3.55
C ILE A 94 26.54 18.83 2.34
N THR A 95 26.05 20.07 2.37
CA THR A 95 25.22 20.67 1.32
C THR A 95 25.84 21.95 0.75
N GLY A 96 25.33 22.42 -0.39
CA GLY A 96 25.83 23.63 -1.05
C GLY A 96 27.21 23.46 -1.70
N LEU A 97 27.53 22.24 -2.10
CA LEU A 97 28.77 21.87 -2.79
C LEU A 97 28.71 22.23 -4.30
N LYS A 98 29.87 22.24 -4.94
CA LYS A 98 29.96 22.32 -6.42
C LYS A 98 29.81 20.92 -7.01
N ALA A 99 29.17 20.82 -8.17
CA ALA A 99 29.06 19.58 -8.93
C ALA A 99 30.43 19.17 -9.49
N ASP A 100 30.57 17.85 -9.76
CA ASP A 100 31.76 17.22 -10.37
C ASP A 100 33.09 17.62 -9.70
N THR A 101 33.06 17.75 -8.36
CA THR A 101 34.17 18.30 -7.59
C THR A 101 34.59 17.29 -6.49
N ASP A 102 35.88 17.04 -6.38
CA ASP A 102 36.43 16.25 -5.31
C ASP A 102 36.44 17.05 -4.01
N TYR A 103 35.89 16.46 -2.95
CA TYR A 103 35.95 16.97 -1.60
C TYR A 103 36.78 16.04 -0.71
N TYR A 104 37.70 16.63 0.01
CA TYR A 104 38.57 15.97 0.99
C TYR A 104 37.97 16.22 2.37
N ILE A 105 37.69 15.14 3.11
CA ILE A 105 36.93 15.19 4.34
C ILE A 105 37.72 14.54 5.46
N TRP A 106 37.93 15.26 6.55
CA TRP A 106 38.57 14.80 7.79
C TRP A 106 37.53 14.76 8.90
N GLY A 107 37.48 13.67 9.65
CA GLY A 107 36.76 13.61 10.91
C GLY A 107 37.66 14.04 12.07
N TRP A 108 37.07 14.64 13.09
CA TRP A 108 37.76 14.99 14.30
C TRP A 108 36.87 14.76 15.53
N VAL A 109 37.53 14.52 16.69
CA VAL A 109 36.91 14.49 18.02
C VAL A 109 37.83 15.21 19.01
N GLU A 110 37.30 15.95 19.96
CA GLU A 110 38.02 16.60 21.05
C GLU A 110 37.87 15.80 22.34
N ASP A 111 38.98 15.63 23.08
CA ASP A 111 38.98 15.15 24.45
C ASP A 111 38.74 16.29 25.45
N ASN A 112 38.67 15.95 26.75
CA ASN A 112 38.48 16.93 27.83
C ASN A 112 39.65 17.93 28.00
N GLU A 113 40.79 17.68 27.37
CA GLU A 113 41.98 18.56 27.36
C GLU A 113 41.99 19.48 26.13
N THR A 114 40.95 19.42 25.29
CA THR A 114 40.79 20.17 24.05
C THR A 114 41.76 19.84 22.92
N GLU A 115 42.43 18.72 22.99
CA GLU A 115 43.23 18.18 21.88
C GLU A 115 42.32 17.47 20.87
N ARG A 116 42.55 17.76 19.58
CA ARG A 116 41.80 17.12 18.48
C ARG A 116 42.52 15.87 17.99
N VAL A 117 41.82 14.74 18.08
CA VAL A 117 42.18 13.52 17.37
C VAL A 117 41.46 13.53 15.99
N TRP A 118 42.23 13.36 14.95
CA TRP A 118 41.78 13.38 13.56
C TRP A 118 41.75 11.98 12.95
N THR A 119 40.96 11.81 11.90
CA THR A 119 41.15 10.64 11.02
C THR A 119 42.59 10.57 10.51
N ALA A 120 43.13 9.36 10.43
CA ALA A 120 44.54 9.16 10.00
C ALA A 120 44.76 9.71 8.58
N GLU A 121 43.79 9.55 7.72
CA GLU A 121 43.77 10.05 6.35
C GLU A 121 42.44 10.75 6.06
N TYR A 122 42.40 11.57 5.01
CA TYR A 122 41.14 12.14 4.52
C TYR A 122 40.34 11.11 3.72
N THR A 123 39.03 11.23 3.77
CA THR A 123 38.13 10.53 2.84
C THR A 123 37.87 11.42 1.62
N ILE A 124 38.01 10.86 0.41
CA ILE A 124 37.68 11.59 -0.82
C ILE A 124 36.26 11.23 -1.22
N ALA A 125 35.46 12.26 -1.51
CA ALA A 125 34.13 12.10 -2.07
C ALA A 125 33.93 13.09 -3.24
N ARG A 126 33.63 12.56 -4.43
CA ARG A 126 33.37 13.40 -5.60
C ARG A 126 31.87 13.58 -5.78
N THR A 127 31.42 14.84 -5.80
CA THR A 127 30.05 15.16 -6.14
C THR A 127 29.71 14.75 -7.58
N LYS A 128 28.44 14.38 -7.84
CA LYS A 128 28.00 14.00 -9.19
C LYS A 128 28.13 15.18 -10.15
N GLN A 129 28.38 14.89 -11.42
CA GLN A 129 28.40 15.89 -12.48
C GLN A 129 27.00 16.48 -12.69
N GLU A 130 26.91 17.81 -12.77
CA GLU A 130 25.66 18.49 -13.16
C GLU A 130 25.54 18.41 -14.69
N THR A 131 24.77 17.43 -15.15
CA THR A 131 24.54 17.28 -16.59
C THR A 131 23.28 18.06 -16.95
N ALA A 132 23.41 19.09 -17.78
CA ALA A 132 22.24 19.83 -18.24
C ALA A 132 21.32 18.91 -19.05
N PRO A 133 20.01 18.84 -18.73
CA PRO A 133 19.07 18.03 -19.49
C PRO A 133 18.99 18.49 -20.95
N VAL A 134 19.08 17.55 -21.89
CA VAL A 134 18.89 17.80 -23.32
C VAL A 134 17.63 17.09 -23.82
N LYS A 135 17.10 17.54 -24.97
CA LYS A 135 16.02 16.79 -25.63
C LYS A 135 16.58 15.46 -26.11
N LEU A 136 15.98 14.38 -25.66
CA LEU A 136 16.40 13.02 -25.97
C LEU A 136 15.81 12.58 -27.32
N THR A 137 16.56 11.76 -28.03
CA THR A 137 16.17 11.12 -29.26
C THR A 137 16.43 9.63 -29.20
N GLY A 138 15.75 8.85 -30.02
CA GLY A 138 15.89 7.40 -30.03
C GLY A 138 15.10 6.75 -31.16
N THR A 139 15.05 5.43 -31.15
CA THR A 139 14.22 4.68 -32.09
C THR A 139 12.76 4.78 -31.67
N ILE A 140 11.88 5.19 -32.58
CA ILE A 140 10.44 5.32 -32.31
C ILE A 140 9.82 3.92 -32.17
N ILE A 141 9.23 3.64 -31.04
CA ILE A 141 8.56 2.39 -30.70
C ILE A 141 7.08 2.65 -30.35
N GLY A 142 6.24 1.63 -30.39
CA GLY A 142 4.84 1.78 -29.97
C GLY A 142 3.86 0.95 -30.80
N THR A 143 2.58 1.17 -30.54
CA THR A 143 1.46 0.48 -31.18
C THR A 143 1.59 0.56 -32.71
N GLN A 144 1.45 -0.59 -33.36
CA GLN A 144 1.72 -0.75 -34.77
C GLN A 144 0.71 -0.04 -35.67
N TYR A 145 -0.57 -0.15 -35.32
CA TYR A 145 -1.66 0.26 -36.20
C TYR A 145 -2.29 1.58 -35.77
N SER A 146 -2.53 2.42 -36.77
CA SER A 146 -3.22 3.70 -36.70
C SER A 146 -4.57 3.67 -37.43
N VAL A 147 -5.35 4.75 -37.32
CA VAL A 147 -6.61 4.94 -38.07
C VAL A 147 -6.39 5.82 -39.28
N ASP A 148 -6.86 5.34 -40.43
CA ASP A 148 -7.06 6.15 -41.63
C ASP A 148 -8.50 6.64 -41.64
N TYR A 149 -8.71 7.91 -41.27
CA TYR A 149 -10.05 8.51 -41.19
C TYR A 149 -10.62 8.81 -42.56
N ASP A 150 -9.79 9.06 -43.55
CA ASP A 150 -10.19 9.39 -44.91
C ASP A 150 -10.66 8.14 -45.66
N ASN A 151 -10.23 6.97 -45.20
CA ASN A 151 -10.63 5.68 -45.76
C ASN A 151 -11.54 4.88 -44.78
N GLY A 152 -12.63 5.53 -44.30
CA GLY A 152 -13.65 4.87 -43.51
C GLY A 152 -13.18 4.32 -42.15
N ASN A 153 -12.21 4.95 -41.52
CA ASN A 153 -11.57 4.50 -40.27
C ASN A 153 -10.78 3.18 -40.44
N ALA A 154 -10.24 2.92 -41.58
CA ALA A 154 -9.49 1.70 -41.85
C ALA A 154 -8.22 1.60 -40.97
N LYS A 155 -7.79 0.40 -40.76
CA LYS A 155 -6.51 0.09 -40.10
C LYS A 155 -5.36 0.44 -41.04
N SER A 156 -4.40 1.23 -40.57
CA SER A 156 -3.28 1.74 -41.36
C SER A 156 -1.93 1.54 -40.66
N THR A 157 -0.85 1.52 -41.44
CA THR A 157 0.54 1.59 -41.00
C THR A 157 1.29 2.77 -41.64
N THR A 158 0.61 3.58 -42.40
CA THR A 158 1.21 4.68 -43.17
C THR A 158 0.60 6.04 -42.90
N VAL A 159 -0.65 6.10 -42.46
CA VAL A 159 -1.38 7.34 -42.19
C VAL A 159 -1.60 7.50 -40.70
N ASN A 160 -1.42 8.71 -40.15
CA ASN A 160 -1.58 9.03 -38.73
C ASN A 160 -0.78 8.12 -37.77
N THR A 161 0.44 7.77 -38.20
CA THR A 161 1.28 6.80 -37.48
C THR A 161 2.01 7.40 -36.29
N LYS A 162 2.56 6.55 -35.44
CA LYS A 162 3.35 6.95 -34.27
C LYS A 162 4.56 7.83 -34.60
N ASN A 163 5.07 7.82 -35.85
CA ASN A 163 6.18 8.67 -36.24
C ASN A 163 5.83 10.16 -36.23
N ASN A 164 4.56 10.50 -36.40
CA ASN A 164 4.07 11.87 -36.41
C ASN A 164 4.19 12.60 -35.07
N VAL A 165 4.39 11.87 -33.96
CA VAL A 165 4.50 12.51 -32.61
C VAL A 165 5.93 13.00 -32.30
N PHE A 166 6.86 12.89 -33.26
CA PHE A 166 8.25 13.31 -33.11
C PHE A 166 8.74 14.14 -34.30
N ASP A 167 7.82 14.65 -35.13
CA ASP A 167 8.17 15.35 -36.38
C ASP A 167 8.20 16.90 -36.23
N GLY A 168 7.81 17.42 -35.06
CA GLY A 168 7.78 18.86 -34.76
C GLY A 168 6.60 19.60 -35.39
N ASN A 169 5.58 18.89 -35.87
CA ASN A 169 4.46 19.47 -36.57
C ASN A 169 3.12 19.20 -35.83
N PHE A 170 2.55 20.23 -35.24
CA PHE A 170 1.26 20.12 -34.48
C PHE A 170 0.04 19.82 -35.38
N ASP A 171 0.19 19.82 -36.72
CA ASP A 171 -0.89 19.48 -37.65
C ASP A 171 -0.92 17.99 -37.99
N THR A 172 0.17 17.29 -37.77
CA THR A 172 0.27 15.83 -37.85
C THR A 172 0.00 15.21 -36.48
N TYR A 173 -0.34 13.93 -36.43
CA TYR A 173 -0.65 13.27 -35.18
C TYR A 173 -0.59 11.74 -35.30
N PHE A 174 -0.45 11.09 -34.18
CA PHE A 174 -0.75 9.68 -34.04
C PHE A 174 -2.19 9.48 -33.59
N ALA A 175 -2.94 8.61 -34.26
CA ALA A 175 -4.23 8.12 -33.83
C ALA A 175 -4.22 6.59 -33.87
N SER A 176 -4.09 5.94 -32.73
CA SER A 176 -4.08 4.47 -32.65
C SER A 176 -5.38 3.86 -33.16
N TYR A 177 -5.29 2.68 -33.82
CA TYR A 177 -6.49 1.97 -34.28
C TYR A 177 -7.32 1.46 -33.12
N ASP A 178 -6.68 0.82 -32.15
CA ASP A 178 -7.31 0.34 -30.94
C ASP A 178 -7.51 1.47 -29.92
N ARG A 179 -8.41 1.26 -28.94
CA ARG A 179 -8.74 2.25 -27.91
C ARG A 179 -8.11 1.95 -26.56
N SER A 180 -7.65 0.74 -26.32
CA SER A 180 -7.09 0.32 -25.05
C SER A 180 -5.65 -0.14 -25.25
N ARG A 181 -4.82 0.10 -24.22
CA ARG A 181 -3.39 -0.31 -24.17
C ARG A 181 -2.59 0.17 -25.36
N THR A 182 -2.88 1.38 -25.84
CA THR A 182 -2.17 1.98 -26.96
C THR A 182 -1.15 2.99 -26.46
N TRP A 183 0.02 2.97 -27.08
CA TRP A 183 1.14 3.73 -26.60
C TRP A 183 2.11 4.09 -27.72
N VAL A 184 2.97 5.08 -27.43
CA VAL A 184 4.06 5.52 -28.31
C VAL A 184 5.23 6.01 -27.46
N GLY A 185 6.45 5.76 -27.90
CA GLY A 185 7.63 6.13 -27.12
C GLY A 185 8.93 5.98 -27.89
N LEU A 186 10.03 5.97 -27.15
CA LEU A 186 11.40 5.86 -27.66
C LEU A 186 12.17 4.73 -26.97
N ASP A 187 12.97 3.99 -27.74
CA ASP A 187 14.14 3.28 -27.25
C ASP A 187 15.33 4.25 -27.35
N LEU A 188 15.85 4.69 -26.23
CA LEU A 188 16.95 5.64 -26.12
C LEU A 188 18.32 4.98 -26.35
N GLY A 189 18.36 3.64 -26.49
CA GLY A 189 19.58 2.85 -26.68
C GLY A 189 20.34 2.58 -25.38
N GLU A 190 20.33 3.50 -24.45
CA GLU A 190 20.97 3.41 -23.13
C GLU A 190 20.14 4.14 -22.08
N LYS A 191 20.48 3.94 -20.79
CA LYS A 191 19.71 4.52 -19.69
C LYS A 191 19.92 6.02 -19.52
N HIS A 192 18.82 6.73 -19.31
CA HIS A 192 18.79 8.17 -19.05
C HIS A 192 17.89 8.46 -17.85
N ILE A 193 18.29 9.38 -16.99
CA ILE A 193 17.39 10.02 -16.03
C ILE A 193 16.54 11.00 -16.81
N ILE A 194 15.22 10.84 -16.73
CA ILE A 194 14.26 11.75 -17.37
C ILE A 194 13.89 12.84 -16.35
N THR A 195 14.09 14.10 -16.74
CA THR A 195 13.85 15.26 -15.85
C THR A 195 12.62 16.06 -16.26
N LYS A 196 12.20 15.95 -17.52
CA LYS A 196 11.05 16.67 -18.05
C LYS A 196 10.44 15.91 -19.22
N VAL A 197 9.12 15.91 -19.30
CA VAL A 197 8.35 15.39 -20.45
C VAL A 197 7.57 16.51 -21.10
N GLY A 198 7.46 16.47 -22.43
CA GLY A 198 6.64 17.39 -23.21
C GLY A 198 5.59 16.62 -23.99
N TYR A 199 4.39 17.15 -24.11
CA TYR A 199 3.31 16.54 -24.91
C TYR A 199 2.39 17.61 -25.50
N SER A 200 1.81 17.30 -26.66
CA SER A 200 0.74 18.08 -27.25
C SER A 200 -0.37 17.14 -27.73
N PRO A 201 -1.62 17.35 -27.31
CA PRO A 201 -2.72 16.55 -27.83
C PRO A 201 -2.98 16.88 -29.30
N ARG A 202 -3.55 15.91 -30.01
CA ARG A 202 -4.12 16.12 -31.34
C ARG A 202 -5.14 17.24 -31.31
N LYS A 203 -5.20 18.11 -32.33
CA LYS A 203 -6.25 19.13 -32.51
C LYS A 203 -7.63 18.52 -32.37
N THR A 204 -8.52 19.22 -31.68
CA THR A 204 -9.90 18.83 -31.29
C THR A 204 -9.99 17.65 -30.31
N GLN A 205 -8.88 17.23 -29.69
CA GLN A 205 -8.85 16.05 -28.81
C GLN A 205 -8.12 16.31 -27.47
N GLY A 206 -8.08 17.56 -27.00
CA GLY A 206 -7.36 17.97 -25.80
C GLY A 206 -7.74 17.21 -24.51
N GLY A 207 -8.98 16.72 -24.43
CA GLY A 207 -9.43 15.90 -23.29
C GLY A 207 -8.90 14.46 -23.29
N ARG A 208 -8.40 13.96 -24.41
CA ARG A 208 -7.97 12.55 -24.54
C ARG A 208 -6.61 12.24 -23.90
N VAL A 209 -5.87 13.25 -23.49
CA VAL A 209 -4.63 13.06 -22.73
C VAL A 209 -4.84 13.04 -21.23
N GLU A 210 -6.03 13.40 -20.73
CA GLU A 210 -6.32 13.38 -19.29
C GLU A 210 -6.23 11.97 -18.72
N LEU A 211 -5.41 11.77 -17.68
CA LEU A 211 -5.05 10.50 -17.04
C LEU A 211 -4.12 9.59 -17.88
N ALA A 212 -3.55 10.06 -18.96
CA ALA A 212 -2.47 9.35 -19.60
C ALA A 212 -1.26 9.25 -18.67
N VAL A 213 -0.61 8.10 -18.67
CA VAL A 213 0.60 7.85 -17.87
C VAL A 213 1.80 7.81 -18.81
N ILE A 214 2.87 8.48 -18.41
CA ILE A 214 4.17 8.36 -19.06
C ILE A 214 5.03 7.47 -18.17
N GLU A 215 5.65 6.45 -18.76
CA GLU A 215 6.42 5.42 -18.08
C GLU A 215 7.85 5.34 -18.61
N GLY A 216 8.75 4.88 -17.73
CA GLY A 216 10.08 4.44 -18.09
C GLY A 216 10.26 2.96 -17.77
N ALA A 217 11.07 2.26 -18.58
CA ALA A 217 11.42 0.85 -18.41
C ALA A 217 12.86 0.58 -18.84
N ASN A 218 13.41 -0.55 -18.40
CA ASN A 218 14.70 -1.05 -18.86
C ASN A 218 14.57 -2.36 -19.66
N GLU A 219 13.43 -3.03 -19.53
CA GLU A 219 13.09 -4.19 -20.35
C GLU A 219 12.24 -3.78 -21.57
N PRO A 220 12.50 -4.33 -22.77
CA PRO A 220 11.85 -3.92 -24.01
C PRO A 220 10.36 -4.25 -24.07
N ASP A 221 9.88 -5.18 -23.24
CA ASP A 221 8.48 -5.56 -23.09
C ASP A 221 7.74 -4.73 -22.02
N PHE A 222 8.44 -3.78 -21.37
CA PHE A 222 7.92 -2.95 -20.29
C PHE A 222 7.46 -3.75 -19.05
N SER A 223 7.99 -4.93 -18.85
CA SER A 223 7.70 -5.75 -17.68
C SER A 223 8.21 -5.15 -16.37
N ASP A 224 9.18 -4.24 -16.43
CA ASP A 224 9.74 -3.48 -15.31
C ASP A 224 9.32 -1.99 -15.31
N ALA A 225 8.31 -1.62 -16.09
CA ALA A 225 7.88 -0.23 -16.24
C ALA A 225 7.42 0.39 -14.91
N LEU A 226 7.85 1.64 -14.68
CA LEU A 226 7.39 2.50 -13.60
C LEU A 226 6.88 3.83 -14.16
N PRO A 227 5.86 4.46 -13.53
CA PRO A 227 5.41 5.78 -13.94
C PRO A 227 6.49 6.83 -13.68
N ILE A 228 6.61 7.77 -14.61
CA ILE A 228 7.48 8.95 -14.48
C ILE A 228 6.68 10.26 -14.57
N TYR A 229 5.44 10.19 -15.07
CA TYR A 229 4.51 11.32 -15.08
C TYR A 229 3.07 10.88 -15.35
N ILE A 230 2.09 11.56 -14.77
CA ILE A 230 0.67 11.42 -15.11
C ILE A 230 0.09 12.78 -15.54
N ILE A 231 -0.66 12.80 -16.64
CA ILE A 231 -1.33 14.02 -17.13
C ILE A 231 -2.64 14.18 -16.36
N LYS A 232 -2.65 15.08 -15.37
CA LYS A 232 -3.77 15.22 -14.42
C LYS A 232 -5.00 15.98 -14.98
N SER A 233 -4.91 16.59 -16.17
CA SER A 233 -6.01 17.38 -16.75
C SER A 233 -5.94 17.39 -18.26
N ALA A 234 -7.08 17.71 -18.89
CA ALA A 234 -7.12 18.05 -20.31
C ALA A 234 -6.13 19.17 -20.66
N ALA A 235 -5.58 19.14 -21.86
CA ALA A 235 -4.57 20.08 -22.31
C ALA A 235 -5.03 20.85 -23.56
N SER A 236 -4.58 22.10 -23.70
CA SER A 236 -4.84 22.89 -24.89
C SER A 236 -4.02 22.34 -26.07
N GLU A 237 -4.56 22.53 -27.27
CA GLU A 237 -4.06 21.96 -28.52
C GLU A 237 -3.12 22.91 -29.24
N GLY A 238 -2.22 22.36 -30.07
CA GLY A 238 -1.31 23.14 -30.90
C GLY A 238 -0.19 23.86 -30.15
N VAL A 239 0.03 23.47 -28.87
CA VAL A 239 1.13 23.97 -28.03
C VAL A 239 1.70 22.81 -27.21
N MET A 240 2.99 22.88 -26.88
CA MET A 240 3.62 21.92 -25.98
C MET A 240 3.26 22.23 -24.53
N HIS A 241 2.89 21.20 -23.80
CA HIS A 241 2.75 21.18 -22.35
C HIS A 241 3.93 20.43 -21.75
N TYR A 242 4.48 20.94 -20.68
CA TYR A 242 5.66 20.35 -20.03
C TYR A 242 5.36 19.95 -18.58
N GLY A 243 5.77 18.72 -18.23
CA GLY A 243 5.77 18.21 -16.87
C GLY A 243 7.19 17.99 -16.37
N GLN A 244 7.48 18.43 -15.14
CA GLN A 244 8.74 18.09 -14.48
C GLN A 244 8.64 16.66 -13.94
N VAL A 245 9.72 15.91 -14.04
CA VAL A 245 9.84 14.54 -13.56
C VAL A 245 10.78 14.52 -12.38
N ASP A 246 10.27 14.10 -11.23
CA ASP A 246 11.03 13.91 -10.00
C ASP A 246 11.30 12.42 -9.81
N CYS A 247 12.34 11.92 -10.48
CA CYS A 247 12.73 10.52 -10.48
C CYS A 247 14.23 10.40 -10.71
N SER A 248 14.91 9.65 -9.85
CA SER A 248 16.37 9.41 -9.93
C SER A 248 16.75 8.15 -10.71
N ARG A 249 15.77 7.28 -11.04
CA ARG A 249 16.02 6.04 -11.80
C ARG A 249 16.32 6.34 -13.26
N GLY A 250 17.32 5.66 -13.83
CA GLY A 250 17.62 5.68 -15.25
C GLY A 250 16.77 4.68 -16.03
N PHE A 251 16.26 5.12 -17.19
CA PHE A 251 15.44 4.31 -18.09
C PHE A 251 15.99 4.32 -19.51
N ARG A 252 15.99 3.15 -20.16
CA ARG A 252 16.31 3.00 -21.57
C ARG A 252 15.09 3.22 -22.46
N TYR A 253 13.94 2.73 -22.06
CA TYR A 253 12.69 2.84 -22.81
C TYR A 253 11.77 3.83 -22.09
N VAL A 254 11.16 4.73 -22.87
CA VAL A 254 10.18 5.69 -22.36
C VAL A 254 8.96 5.70 -23.28
N ARG A 255 7.76 5.74 -22.68
CA ARG A 255 6.51 5.74 -23.47
C ARG A 255 5.41 6.57 -22.83
N TYR A 256 4.54 7.12 -23.66
CA TYR A 256 3.21 7.61 -23.32
C TYR A 256 2.21 6.48 -23.51
N VAL A 257 1.42 6.17 -22.48
CA VAL A 257 0.32 5.21 -22.54
C VAL A 257 -0.99 5.98 -22.49
N SER A 258 -1.87 5.74 -23.47
CA SER A 258 -3.16 6.43 -23.52
C SER A 258 -4.08 5.98 -22.35
N PRO A 259 -5.02 6.83 -21.90
CA PRO A 259 -6.00 6.43 -20.90
C PRO A 259 -6.85 5.25 -21.40
N TYR A 260 -7.44 4.53 -20.45
CA TYR A 260 -8.32 3.39 -20.72
C TYR A 260 -9.48 3.77 -21.66
N ASP A 261 -9.74 2.92 -22.64
CA ASP A 261 -10.77 3.09 -23.69
C ASP A 261 -10.66 4.41 -24.49
N VAL A 262 -9.45 4.96 -24.56
CA VAL A 262 -9.16 6.16 -25.34
C VAL A 262 -8.06 5.84 -26.35
N ARG A 263 -8.28 6.21 -27.64
CA ARG A 263 -7.22 6.14 -28.67
C ARG A 263 -6.07 7.04 -28.27
N CYS A 264 -4.85 6.61 -28.51
CA CYS A 264 -3.69 7.49 -28.46
C CYS A 264 -3.87 8.60 -29.53
N ASN A 265 -4.05 9.84 -29.08
CA ASN A 265 -4.27 11.00 -29.94
C ASN A 265 -3.31 12.12 -29.54
N LEU A 266 -2.06 11.97 -29.99
CA LEU A 266 -0.99 12.94 -29.77
C LEU A 266 -0.54 13.58 -31.07
N ALA A 267 -0.26 14.89 -31.01
CA ALA A 267 0.46 15.60 -32.06
C ALA A 267 1.98 15.51 -31.81
N GLU A 268 2.43 15.82 -30.58
CA GLU A 268 3.85 15.84 -30.23
C GLU A 268 4.13 15.18 -28.87
N LEU A 269 5.32 14.56 -28.76
CA LEU A 269 5.86 13.98 -27.54
C LEU A 269 7.37 14.26 -27.45
N GLU A 270 7.83 14.71 -26.28
CA GLU A 270 9.23 15.03 -26.03
C GLU A 270 9.68 14.50 -24.68
N PHE A 271 10.93 14.05 -24.63
CA PHE A 271 11.61 13.65 -23.39
C PHE A 271 12.89 14.45 -23.23
N TYR A 272 13.18 14.88 -22.03
CA TYR A 272 14.39 15.62 -21.67
C TYR A 272 15.07 14.93 -20.48
N GLY A 273 16.38 14.86 -20.54
CA GLY A 273 17.16 14.21 -19.51
C GLY A 273 18.64 14.15 -19.85
N TYR A 274 19.34 13.30 -19.17
CA TYR A 274 20.77 13.06 -19.38
C TYR A 274 21.11 11.59 -19.16
N LYS A 275 22.16 11.12 -19.83
CA LYS A 275 22.66 9.74 -19.68
C LYS A 275 23.09 9.46 -18.24
N SER A 276 22.52 8.44 -17.64
CA SER A 276 22.85 7.97 -16.30
C SER A 276 22.18 6.63 -16.04
N GLU A 277 22.83 5.75 -15.27
CA GLU A 277 22.19 4.55 -14.71
C GLU A 277 21.11 4.92 -13.70
N GLY A 278 21.29 6.03 -12.97
CA GLY A 278 20.41 6.46 -11.90
C GLY A 278 20.41 5.51 -10.72
N ASP A 279 19.48 5.75 -9.79
CA ASP A 279 19.22 4.92 -8.61
C ASP A 279 17.75 5.03 -8.20
N ASP A 280 17.33 4.26 -7.18
CA ASP A 280 15.97 4.26 -6.68
C ASP A 280 15.77 5.19 -5.46
N SER A 281 16.67 6.14 -5.23
CA SER A 281 16.59 7.06 -4.10
C SER A 281 15.39 8.00 -4.17
N LYS A 282 14.86 8.20 -5.39
CA LYS A 282 13.61 8.94 -5.63
C LYS A 282 12.86 8.36 -6.82
N LEU A 283 11.64 7.91 -6.59
CA LEU A 283 10.71 7.43 -7.61
C LEU A 283 9.51 8.38 -7.72
N TYR A 284 8.95 8.47 -8.92
CA TYR A 284 7.83 9.37 -9.18
C TYR A 284 6.57 8.94 -8.42
N GLN A 285 5.87 9.92 -7.86
CA GLN A 285 4.59 9.75 -7.16
C GLN A 285 3.44 10.38 -7.96
N LEU A 286 2.35 9.63 -8.15
CA LEU A 286 1.15 10.14 -8.82
C LEU A 286 0.45 11.18 -7.95
N THR A 287 0.30 10.85 -6.66
CA THR A 287 -0.29 11.67 -5.61
C THR A 287 0.54 11.53 -4.32
N ASN A 288 0.00 11.94 -3.22
CA ASN A 288 0.59 11.71 -1.89
C ASN A 288 0.32 10.28 -1.33
N LEU A 289 -0.32 9.40 -2.11
CA LEU A 289 -0.50 8.00 -1.74
C LEU A 289 0.62 7.11 -2.32
N PRO A 290 0.90 5.95 -1.72
CA PRO A 290 1.73 4.94 -2.36
C PRO A 290 1.14 4.53 -3.71
N THR A 291 2.02 4.18 -4.66
CA THR A 291 1.62 3.72 -6.00
C THR A 291 1.88 2.23 -6.15
N VAL A 292 0.85 1.48 -6.49
CA VAL A 292 0.95 0.06 -6.89
C VAL A 292 0.95 -0.02 -8.40
N VAL A 293 2.01 -0.59 -8.97
CA VAL A 293 2.16 -0.82 -10.42
C VAL A 293 2.15 -2.32 -10.67
N VAL A 294 1.28 -2.77 -11.57
CA VAL A 294 1.16 -4.18 -11.96
C VAL A 294 1.39 -4.30 -13.45
N ASN A 295 2.52 -4.88 -13.83
CA ASN A 295 2.86 -5.15 -15.21
C ASN A 295 2.59 -6.62 -15.52
N ILE A 296 1.46 -6.89 -16.17
CA ILE A 296 1.02 -8.26 -16.49
C ILE A 296 1.77 -8.74 -17.73
N ALA A 297 2.24 -9.98 -17.70
CA ALA A 297 2.94 -10.60 -18.81
C ALA A 297 2.14 -10.47 -20.12
N ASN A 298 2.82 -10.11 -21.22
CA ASN A 298 2.23 -9.83 -22.54
C ASN A 298 1.15 -8.72 -22.54
N GLY A 299 1.06 -7.92 -21.46
CA GLY A 299 0.04 -6.88 -21.34
C GLY A 299 -1.40 -7.42 -21.31
N GLU A 300 -1.62 -8.67 -20.86
CA GLU A 300 -2.96 -9.25 -20.75
C GLU A 300 -3.84 -8.44 -19.79
N GLU A 301 -5.16 -8.53 -19.97
CA GLU A 301 -6.13 -7.89 -19.09
C GLU A 301 -6.79 -8.93 -18.17
N VAL A 302 -7.02 -8.55 -16.90
CA VAL A 302 -7.76 -9.39 -15.96
C VAL A 302 -9.26 -9.29 -16.27
N ILE A 303 -9.82 -10.30 -16.89
CA ILE A 303 -11.22 -10.32 -17.35
C ILE A 303 -12.11 -11.30 -16.57
N GLU A 304 -11.52 -12.12 -15.71
CA GLU A 304 -12.22 -13.17 -14.95
C GLU A 304 -11.60 -13.40 -13.57
N LYS A 305 -12.31 -14.11 -12.69
CA LYS A 305 -11.90 -14.37 -11.30
C LYS A 305 -11.09 -15.68 -11.15
N GLU A 306 -11.24 -16.60 -12.08
CA GLU A 306 -10.70 -17.95 -12.00
C GLU A 306 -9.27 -18.04 -12.55
N LYS A 307 -8.96 -17.25 -13.58
CA LYS A 307 -7.65 -17.26 -14.25
C LYS A 307 -6.63 -16.37 -13.52
N ASN A 308 -5.57 -16.99 -13.02
CA ASN A 308 -4.39 -16.26 -12.57
C ASN A 308 -3.54 -15.81 -13.76
N LEU A 309 -3.17 -14.55 -13.82
CA LEU A 309 -2.20 -13.99 -14.76
C LEU A 309 -0.89 -13.70 -14.01
N ILE A 310 0.24 -13.96 -14.66
CA ILE A 310 1.55 -13.66 -14.09
C ILE A 310 1.91 -12.21 -14.32
N SER A 311 2.45 -11.56 -13.30
CA SER A 311 2.81 -10.14 -13.35
C SER A 311 4.06 -9.85 -12.53
N ASN A 312 4.68 -8.70 -12.82
CA ASN A 312 5.61 -8.03 -11.94
C ASN A 312 4.86 -6.92 -11.20
N VAL A 313 5.01 -6.87 -9.88
CA VAL A 313 4.36 -5.87 -9.04
C VAL A 313 5.40 -5.01 -8.36
N TYR A 314 5.20 -3.70 -8.45
CA TYR A 314 6.02 -2.69 -7.82
C TYR A 314 5.12 -1.85 -6.89
N ILE A 315 5.57 -1.66 -5.66
CA ILE A 315 4.87 -0.81 -4.69
C ILE A 315 5.85 0.29 -4.28
N ILE A 316 5.56 1.51 -4.69
CA ILE A 316 6.35 2.70 -4.39
C ILE A 316 5.71 3.35 -3.16
N SER A 317 6.50 3.63 -2.12
CA SER A 317 6.04 4.29 -0.90
C SER A 317 5.54 5.72 -1.18
N GLU A 318 4.78 6.31 -0.27
CA GLU A 318 4.23 7.67 -0.39
C GLU A 318 5.30 8.76 -0.56
N ASN A 319 6.54 8.50 -0.14
CA ASN A 319 7.65 9.43 -0.30
C ASN A 319 8.45 9.19 -1.60
N GLY A 320 8.19 8.08 -2.30
CA GLY A 320 8.95 7.68 -3.48
C GLY A 320 10.37 7.21 -3.17
N THR A 321 10.67 6.86 -1.91
CA THR A 321 12.03 6.48 -1.46
C THR A 321 12.20 4.99 -1.24
N ASP A 322 11.09 4.25 -1.11
CA ASP A 322 11.12 2.82 -0.91
C ASP A 322 10.36 2.11 -2.03
N LEU A 323 10.94 1.04 -2.53
CA LEU A 323 10.39 0.22 -3.60
C LEU A 323 10.33 -1.25 -3.17
N LEU A 324 9.13 -1.80 -3.08
CA LEU A 324 8.94 -3.24 -3.10
C LEU A 324 8.78 -3.70 -4.56
N ALA A 325 9.69 -4.52 -5.03
CA ALA A 325 9.65 -5.09 -6.38
C ALA A 325 9.53 -6.61 -6.30
N THR A 326 8.55 -7.19 -6.99
CA THR A 326 8.32 -8.63 -7.06
C THR A 326 8.09 -9.07 -8.49
N SER A 327 8.53 -10.28 -8.81
CA SER A 327 8.24 -10.96 -10.07
C SER A 327 7.43 -12.23 -9.82
N GLY A 328 6.79 -12.76 -10.84
CA GLY A 328 6.02 -14.00 -10.72
C GLY A 328 4.75 -13.88 -9.85
N THR A 329 4.30 -12.66 -9.56
CA THR A 329 3.08 -12.41 -8.81
C THR A 329 1.85 -12.77 -9.63
N GLU A 330 0.98 -13.61 -9.07
CA GLU A 330 -0.30 -13.92 -9.67
C GLU A 330 -1.30 -12.80 -9.38
N ILE A 331 -2.01 -12.31 -10.42
CA ILE A 331 -3.15 -11.42 -10.30
C ILE A 331 -4.39 -12.04 -10.92
N ARG A 332 -5.55 -11.87 -10.28
CA ARG A 332 -6.86 -12.23 -10.83
C ARG A 332 -7.97 -11.32 -10.29
N GLY A 333 -9.15 -11.41 -10.89
CA GLY A 333 -10.35 -10.78 -10.36
C GLY A 333 -10.78 -11.37 -9.01
N ARG A 334 -11.55 -10.60 -8.24
CA ARG A 334 -12.16 -11.03 -6.96
C ARG A 334 -13.51 -10.37 -6.73
N GLY A 335 -14.19 -10.83 -5.68
CA GLY A 335 -15.48 -10.29 -5.22
C GLY A 335 -16.68 -10.89 -5.96
N ASN A 336 -17.86 -10.70 -5.39
CA ASN A 336 -19.13 -11.16 -5.92
C ASN A 336 -19.83 -10.01 -6.67
N ALA A 337 -20.66 -9.19 -5.98
CA ALA A 337 -21.30 -8.03 -6.58
C ALA A 337 -20.28 -7.02 -7.16
N SER A 338 -19.18 -6.77 -6.44
CA SER A 338 -18.15 -5.80 -6.83
C SER A 338 -17.41 -6.17 -8.12
N TRP A 339 -17.35 -7.45 -8.49
CA TRP A 339 -16.76 -7.87 -9.77
C TRP A 339 -17.60 -7.43 -10.97
N ASN A 340 -18.90 -7.18 -10.79
CA ASN A 340 -19.79 -6.70 -11.84
C ASN A 340 -19.69 -5.19 -12.10
N PHE A 341 -19.01 -4.43 -11.22
CA PHE A 341 -18.80 -3.00 -11.43
C PHE A 341 -17.75 -2.71 -12.49
N GLU A 342 -17.73 -1.49 -13.03
CA GLU A 342 -16.71 -1.06 -14.00
C GLU A 342 -15.32 -1.04 -13.40
N LYS A 343 -15.17 -0.52 -12.19
CA LYS A 343 -13.91 -0.52 -11.44
C LYS A 343 -13.75 -1.84 -10.70
N LYS A 344 -12.95 -2.74 -11.26
CA LYS A 344 -12.78 -4.12 -10.79
C LYS A 344 -11.88 -4.22 -9.56
N PRO A 345 -12.20 -5.02 -8.55
CA PRO A 345 -11.28 -5.41 -7.49
C PRO A 345 -10.39 -6.60 -7.91
N TYR A 346 -9.20 -6.69 -7.32
CA TYR A 346 -8.22 -7.72 -7.67
C TYR A 346 -7.68 -8.45 -6.44
N ARG A 347 -7.18 -9.67 -6.65
CA ARG A 347 -6.35 -10.41 -5.71
C ARG A 347 -4.94 -10.53 -6.26
N LEU A 348 -3.96 -10.22 -5.43
CA LEU A 348 -2.55 -10.48 -5.66
C LEU A 348 -2.12 -11.71 -4.85
N LYS A 349 -1.24 -12.53 -5.42
CA LYS A 349 -0.55 -13.60 -4.71
C LYS A 349 0.92 -13.54 -5.08
N PHE A 350 1.72 -12.98 -4.19
CA PHE A 350 3.16 -12.91 -4.35
C PHE A 350 3.80 -14.30 -4.36
N ASP A 351 4.88 -14.47 -5.09
CA ASP A 351 5.65 -15.73 -5.09
C ASP A 351 6.24 -16.01 -3.71
N GLU A 352 6.77 -14.99 -3.05
CA GLU A 352 7.23 -15.04 -1.67
C GLU A 352 6.37 -14.17 -0.75
N LYS A 353 6.41 -14.45 0.57
CA LYS A 353 5.69 -13.64 1.56
C LYS A 353 6.25 -12.21 1.60
N GLN A 354 5.38 -11.22 1.56
CA GLN A 354 5.69 -9.80 1.61
C GLN A 354 4.92 -9.10 2.73
N SER A 355 5.47 -7.98 3.21
CA SER A 355 4.82 -7.04 4.14
C SER A 355 4.73 -5.65 3.48
N PRO A 356 3.90 -5.46 2.45
CA PRO A 356 3.83 -4.20 1.73
C PRO A 356 3.39 -3.06 2.64
N LEU A 357 3.99 -1.89 2.47
CA LEU A 357 3.64 -0.65 3.19
C LEU A 357 3.66 -0.80 4.72
N GLY A 358 4.57 -1.61 5.25
CA GLY A 358 4.69 -1.84 6.69
C GLY A 358 3.57 -2.68 7.30
N ALA A 359 2.87 -3.48 6.51
CA ALA A 359 1.83 -4.38 7.02
C ALA A 359 2.37 -5.29 8.15
N PRO A 360 1.61 -5.47 9.25
CA PRO A 360 2.08 -6.25 10.40
C PRO A 360 2.32 -7.73 10.09
N ALA A 361 1.57 -8.28 9.13
CA ALA A 361 1.70 -9.68 8.71
C ALA A 361 2.49 -9.79 7.41
N SER A 362 3.42 -10.75 7.35
CA SER A 362 4.06 -11.15 6.09
C SER A 362 3.27 -12.29 5.46
N ALA A 363 2.73 -12.05 4.26
CA ALA A 363 1.85 -13.00 3.58
C ALA A 363 2.02 -12.99 2.06
N LYS A 364 1.54 -14.05 1.40
CA LYS A 364 1.52 -14.12 -0.07
C LYS A 364 0.28 -13.48 -0.68
N LYS A 365 -0.90 -13.64 -0.06
CA LYS A 365 -2.20 -13.22 -0.61
C LYS A 365 -2.59 -11.83 -0.10
N TRP A 366 -2.90 -10.92 -1.01
CA TRP A 366 -3.34 -9.55 -0.75
C TRP A 366 -4.52 -9.19 -1.64
N THR A 367 -5.31 -8.18 -1.24
CA THR A 367 -6.45 -7.71 -2.00
C THR A 367 -6.29 -6.24 -2.39
N LEU A 368 -6.73 -5.90 -3.59
CA LEU A 368 -6.92 -4.53 -4.05
C LEU A 368 -8.43 -4.27 -4.13
N ILE A 369 -8.97 -3.65 -3.09
CA ILE A 369 -10.40 -3.31 -2.99
C ILE A 369 -10.66 -2.06 -3.82
N SER A 370 -11.65 -2.12 -4.71
CA SER A 370 -11.92 -1.03 -5.66
C SER A 370 -12.72 0.14 -5.10
N ASN A 371 -13.53 -0.09 -4.06
CA ASN A 371 -14.45 0.90 -3.46
C ASN A 371 -15.34 1.61 -4.50
N HIS A 372 -15.81 0.90 -5.54
CA HIS A 372 -16.63 1.53 -6.56
C HIS A 372 -17.99 1.97 -6.04
N GLY A 373 -18.58 1.19 -5.13
CA GLY A 373 -19.83 1.52 -4.45
C GLY A 373 -19.69 2.58 -3.35
N ASP A 374 -18.47 2.82 -2.90
CA ASP A 374 -18.16 3.83 -1.87
C ASP A 374 -17.53 5.08 -2.47
N LYS A 375 -18.35 6.11 -2.68
CA LYS A 375 -17.90 7.39 -3.23
C LYS A 375 -17.06 8.24 -2.27
N THR A 376 -16.90 7.82 -1.02
CA THR A 376 -15.95 8.43 -0.09
C THR A 376 -14.57 7.78 -0.15
N LEU A 377 -14.46 6.58 -0.74
CA LEU A 377 -13.24 5.76 -0.83
C LEU A 377 -12.64 5.38 0.54
N MET A 378 -13.37 5.54 1.65
CA MET A 378 -12.85 5.36 3.00
C MET A 378 -13.70 4.50 3.94
N ARG A 379 -14.91 4.08 3.55
CA ARG A 379 -15.83 3.36 4.46
C ARG A 379 -15.24 2.08 5.03
N ASN A 380 -14.51 1.31 4.23
CA ASN A 380 -13.75 0.15 4.74
C ASN A 380 -12.64 0.58 5.74
N ILE A 381 -11.88 1.65 5.44
CA ILE A 381 -10.84 2.18 6.35
C ILE A 381 -11.47 2.57 7.68
N LEU A 382 -12.61 3.26 7.65
CA LEU A 382 -13.33 3.69 8.86
C LEU A 382 -13.88 2.51 9.65
N ALA A 383 -14.44 1.50 8.99
CA ALA A 383 -14.94 0.30 9.67
C ALA A 383 -13.81 -0.50 10.34
N PHE A 384 -12.64 -0.60 9.68
CA PHE A 384 -11.46 -1.21 10.29
C PHE A 384 -10.93 -0.37 11.46
N GLU A 385 -11.02 0.95 11.40
CA GLU A 385 -10.68 1.80 12.54
C GLU A 385 -11.69 1.63 13.70
N VAL A 386 -12.98 1.53 13.42
CA VAL A 386 -13.99 1.18 14.42
C VAL A 386 -13.67 -0.18 15.05
N SER A 387 -13.32 -1.17 14.24
CA SER A 387 -12.94 -2.51 14.72
C SER A 387 -11.76 -2.45 15.71
N ARG A 388 -10.72 -1.67 15.42
CA ARG A 388 -9.58 -1.45 16.31
C ARG A 388 -10.01 -0.76 17.62
N ARG A 389 -10.82 0.28 17.52
CA ARG A 389 -11.31 1.05 18.67
C ARG A 389 -12.25 0.25 19.59
N VAL A 390 -13.02 -0.65 19.01
CA VAL A 390 -13.87 -1.58 19.76
C VAL A 390 -13.05 -2.72 20.39
N GLY A 391 -11.81 -2.91 19.94
CA GLY A 391 -10.89 -3.91 20.47
C GLY A 391 -11.13 -5.32 19.91
N GLN A 392 -11.54 -5.44 18.66
CA GLN A 392 -11.67 -6.74 17.98
C GLN A 392 -10.30 -7.44 17.95
N PRO A 393 -10.21 -8.76 18.22
CA PRO A 393 -8.94 -9.49 18.32
C PRO A 393 -8.06 -9.40 17.07
N TYR A 394 -8.66 -9.35 15.90
CA TYR A 394 -7.98 -9.12 14.63
C TYR A 394 -8.79 -8.15 13.76
N THR A 395 -8.10 -7.18 13.22
CA THR A 395 -8.63 -6.27 12.19
C THR A 395 -7.69 -6.30 10.99
N PRO A 396 -8.19 -6.48 9.75
CA PRO A 396 -7.36 -6.49 8.57
C PRO A 396 -6.52 -5.21 8.42
N PHE A 397 -5.27 -5.36 7.98
CA PHE A 397 -4.49 -4.24 7.50
C PHE A 397 -5.13 -3.68 6.23
N CYS A 398 -5.11 -2.37 6.09
CA CYS A 398 -5.66 -1.68 4.94
C CYS A 398 -4.92 -0.35 4.72
N HIS A 399 -4.46 -0.10 3.50
CA HIS A 399 -3.79 1.14 3.13
C HIS A 399 -4.32 1.64 1.78
N PRO A 400 -4.72 2.93 1.66
CA PRO A 400 -5.12 3.50 0.37
C PRO A 400 -3.91 3.64 -0.56
N VAL A 401 -4.10 3.33 -1.83
CA VAL A 401 -3.06 3.35 -2.86
C VAL A 401 -3.61 3.84 -4.20
N ASP A 402 -2.77 4.42 -5.03
CA ASP A 402 -3.06 4.60 -6.44
C ASP A 402 -2.65 3.36 -7.23
N LEU A 403 -3.47 2.89 -8.16
CA LEU A 403 -3.23 1.68 -8.93
C LEU A 403 -3.00 1.98 -10.41
N ILE A 404 -1.90 1.43 -10.93
CA ILE A 404 -1.61 1.35 -12.37
C ILE A 404 -1.55 -0.12 -12.77
N ILE A 405 -2.22 -0.48 -13.86
CA ILE A 405 -2.10 -1.82 -14.48
C ILE A 405 -1.71 -1.63 -15.95
N ASN A 406 -0.60 -2.21 -16.36
CA ASN A 406 -0.08 -2.14 -17.74
C ASN A 406 0.02 -0.69 -18.27
N GLY A 407 0.46 0.25 -17.43
CA GLY A 407 0.59 1.66 -17.75
C GLY A 407 -0.72 2.48 -17.74
N GLU A 408 -1.85 1.87 -17.43
CA GLU A 408 -3.13 2.57 -17.31
C GLU A 408 -3.50 2.85 -15.86
N TYR A 409 -3.79 4.10 -15.53
CA TYR A 409 -4.29 4.48 -14.20
C TYR A 409 -5.68 3.91 -13.95
N ARG A 410 -5.81 3.13 -12.88
CA ARG A 410 -7.05 2.43 -12.50
C ARG A 410 -7.82 3.14 -11.38
N GLY A 411 -7.23 4.10 -10.70
CA GLY A 411 -7.88 4.86 -9.63
C GLY A 411 -7.29 4.62 -8.25
N CYS A 412 -7.96 5.19 -7.24
CA CYS A 412 -7.68 4.97 -5.82
C CYS A 412 -8.24 3.62 -5.38
N TYR A 413 -7.39 2.76 -4.86
CA TYR A 413 -7.73 1.44 -4.33
C TYR A 413 -7.33 1.34 -2.86
N GLN A 414 -7.66 0.22 -2.22
CA GLN A 414 -7.15 -0.13 -0.90
C GLN A 414 -6.40 -1.47 -1.00
N LEU A 415 -5.11 -1.44 -0.65
CA LEU A 415 -4.32 -2.65 -0.47
C LEU A 415 -4.60 -3.19 0.93
N CYS A 416 -5.22 -4.36 1.01
CA CYS A 416 -5.66 -4.96 2.26
C CYS A 416 -5.16 -6.39 2.42
N ASP A 417 -5.12 -6.84 3.67
CA ASP A 417 -5.03 -8.27 3.97
C ASP A 417 -6.10 -9.06 3.22
N GLN A 418 -5.74 -10.25 2.72
CA GLN A 418 -6.74 -11.28 2.46
C GLN A 418 -7.18 -11.85 3.82
N VAL A 419 -8.48 -11.97 4.05
CA VAL A 419 -8.98 -12.69 5.23
C VAL A 419 -8.61 -14.15 5.08
N GLU A 420 -7.66 -14.61 5.87
CA GLU A 420 -7.16 -15.99 5.87
C GLU A 420 -6.62 -16.37 7.26
N ALA A 421 -6.63 -17.65 7.58
CA ALA A 421 -6.03 -18.19 8.80
C ALA A 421 -4.50 -18.26 8.63
N ALA A 422 -3.78 -17.32 9.25
CA ALA A 422 -2.33 -17.23 9.16
C ALA A 422 -1.74 -16.46 10.35
N SER A 423 -0.44 -16.61 10.56
CA SER A 423 0.28 -15.82 11.56
C SER A 423 0.17 -14.32 11.27
N GLY A 424 -0.25 -13.53 12.27
CA GLY A 424 -0.47 -12.10 12.14
C GLY A 424 -1.78 -11.71 11.43
N ARG A 425 -2.60 -12.69 11.03
CA ARG A 425 -3.95 -12.54 10.50
C ARG A 425 -4.96 -13.25 11.40
N VAL A 426 -6.00 -13.88 10.85
CA VAL A 426 -6.96 -14.60 11.67
C VAL A 426 -6.26 -15.73 12.46
N PRO A 427 -6.34 -15.76 13.79
CA PRO A 427 -5.59 -16.70 14.63
C PRO A 427 -6.25 -18.09 14.68
N ALA A 428 -6.42 -18.73 13.53
CA ALA A 428 -7.07 -20.03 13.37
C ALA A 428 -6.24 -21.02 12.54
N LYS A 429 -4.91 -20.86 12.55
CA LYS A 429 -4.02 -21.68 11.72
C LYS A 429 -4.20 -23.19 11.91
N ASP A 430 -4.37 -23.64 13.15
CA ASP A 430 -4.55 -25.03 13.50
C ASP A 430 -6.03 -25.41 13.76
N GLY A 431 -6.94 -24.51 13.42
CA GLY A 431 -8.38 -24.61 13.64
C GLY A 431 -9.21 -24.43 12.38
N TYR A 432 -10.23 -23.55 12.47
CA TYR A 432 -11.18 -23.34 11.39
C TYR A 432 -11.46 -21.84 11.19
N LEU A 433 -11.56 -21.42 9.92
CA LEU A 433 -12.14 -20.14 9.52
C LEU A 433 -13.37 -20.45 8.66
N ILE A 434 -14.51 -19.90 9.02
CA ILE A 434 -15.78 -20.06 8.30
C ILE A 434 -16.35 -18.70 7.94
N GLU A 435 -17.12 -18.66 6.87
CA GLU A 435 -17.85 -17.48 6.41
C GLU A 435 -19.33 -17.85 6.24
N ILE A 436 -20.20 -17.05 6.85
CA ILE A 436 -21.66 -17.19 6.72
C ILE A 436 -22.07 -16.19 5.64
N ASP A 437 -22.49 -16.69 4.48
CA ASP A 437 -22.83 -15.81 3.37
C ASP A 437 -23.79 -16.47 2.37
N ALA A 438 -24.51 -15.65 1.59
CA ALA A 438 -25.47 -16.10 0.60
C ALA A 438 -24.84 -16.89 -0.56
N TYR A 439 -23.58 -16.66 -0.84
CA TYR A 439 -22.84 -17.32 -1.92
C TYR A 439 -22.23 -18.67 -1.51
N ALA A 440 -22.41 -19.07 -0.25
CA ALA A 440 -21.92 -20.38 0.22
C ALA A 440 -22.41 -21.55 -0.64
N TRP A 441 -23.60 -21.41 -1.24
CA TRP A 441 -24.18 -22.45 -2.12
C TRP A 441 -23.41 -22.66 -3.44
N ASP A 442 -22.58 -21.68 -3.82
CA ASP A 442 -21.74 -21.73 -5.03
C ASP A 442 -20.31 -22.22 -4.72
N GLU A 443 -20.01 -22.46 -3.42
CA GLU A 443 -18.68 -22.86 -2.95
C GLU A 443 -18.58 -24.41 -2.84
N GLU A 444 -17.42 -24.96 -3.14
CA GLU A 444 -17.18 -26.41 -3.13
C GLU A 444 -17.23 -27.00 -1.72
N VAL A 445 -16.70 -26.26 -0.74
CA VAL A 445 -16.61 -26.70 0.65
C VAL A 445 -17.52 -25.87 1.55
N MET A 446 -18.77 -26.31 1.66
CA MET A 446 -19.78 -25.64 2.48
C MET A 446 -20.64 -26.66 3.25
N PHE A 447 -21.42 -26.14 4.19
CA PHE A 447 -22.55 -26.84 4.80
C PHE A 447 -23.71 -25.87 5.09
N ALA A 448 -24.91 -26.39 5.22
CA ALA A 448 -26.02 -25.65 5.79
C ALA A 448 -26.25 -26.14 7.23
N SER A 449 -26.46 -25.22 8.17
CA SER A 449 -26.80 -25.56 9.55
C SER A 449 -28.19 -26.21 9.64
N THR A 450 -28.57 -26.68 10.81
CA THR A 450 -29.88 -27.28 11.06
C THR A 450 -31.04 -26.30 10.77
N SER A 451 -30.89 -25.01 11.02
CA SER A 451 -31.87 -23.99 10.69
C SER A 451 -31.70 -23.40 9.28
N GLY A 452 -30.74 -23.90 8.51
CA GLY A 452 -30.51 -23.48 7.13
C GLY A 452 -29.55 -22.31 6.96
N ILE A 453 -28.71 -21.98 7.95
CA ILE A 453 -27.65 -20.99 7.81
C ILE A 453 -26.57 -21.56 6.86
N PRO A 454 -26.29 -20.93 5.72
CA PRO A 454 -25.25 -21.39 4.81
C PRO A 454 -23.88 -20.95 5.30
N VAL A 455 -22.93 -21.87 5.32
CA VAL A 455 -21.59 -21.67 5.87
C VAL A 455 -20.53 -22.23 4.92
N THR A 456 -19.64 -21.39 4.45
CA THR A 456 -18.44 -21.79 3.69
C THR A 456 -17.29 -22.04 4.66
N ILE A 457 -16.51 -23.09 4.44
CA ILE A 457 -15.28 -23.35 5.19
C ILE A 457 -14.13 -22.72 4.39
N LYS A 458 -13.50 -21.68 4.93
CA LYS A 458 -12.38 -20.97 4.30
C LYS A 458 -11.02 -21.48 4.78
N HIS A 459 -10.98 -22.17 5.92
CA HIS A 459 -9.79 -22.85 6.42
C HIS A 459 -10.20 -24.06 7.27
N PRO A 460 -9.54 -25.24 7.11
CA PRO A 460 -8.55 -25.57 6.08
C PRO A 460 -9.04 -25.30 4.67
N ASP A 461 -8.09 -25.02 3.73
CA ASP A 461 -8.39 -24.78 2.31
C ASP A 461 -9.05 -26.05 1.68
N GLU A 462 -9.76 -25.86 0.58
CA GLU A 462 -10.52 -26.93 -0.12
C GLU A 462 -9.68 -28.14 -0.49
N ASP A 463 -8.41 -27.93 -0.83
CA ASP A 463 -7.46 -29.00 -1.18
C ASP A 463 -6.94 -29.77 0.05
N ASP A 464 -6.99 -29.18 1.25
CA ASP A 464 -6.37 -29.70 2.47
C ASP A 464 -7.38 -30.26 3.49
N ILE A 465 -8.66 -29.90 3.37
CA ILE A 465 -9.68 -30.27 4.36
C ILE A 465 -10.14 -31.72 4.22
N THR A 466 -10.14 -32.47 5.32
CA THR A 466 -10.66 -33.83 5.39
C THR A 466 -12.17 -33.88 5.69
N ASP A 467 -12.85 -34.99 5.30
CA ASP A 467 -14.27 -35.19 5.63
C ASP A 467 -14.53 -35.21 7.13
N GLN A 468 -13.55 -35.66 7.94
CA GLN A 468 -13.66 -35.63 9.40
C GLN A 468 -13.64 -34.18 9.92
N GLN A 469 -12.83 -33.31 9.34
CA GLN A 469 -12.77 -31.88 9.70
C GLN A 469 -14.04 -31.15 9.26
N LYS A 470 -14.53 -31.40 8.03
CA LYS A 470 -15.82 -30.88 7.55
C LYS A 470 -16.96 -31.25 8.51
N LYS A 471 -17.04 -32.53 8.87
CA LYS A 471 -18.04 -33.02 9.81
C LYS A 471 -17.91 -32.39 11.19
N PHE A 472 -16.69 -32.24 11.69
CA PHE A 472 -16.43 -31.66 13.01
C PHE A 472 -16.94 -30.22 13.11
N ILE A 473 -16.56 -29.36 12.17
CA ILE A 473 -16.98 -27.93 12.23
C ILE A 473 -18.48 -27.78 11.99
N ASN A 474 -19.09 -28.57 11.12
CA ASN A 474 -20.53 -28.62 10.91
C ASN A 474 -21.25 -29.05 12.21
N ASP A 475 -20.85 -30.16 12.83
CA ASP A 475 -21.43 -30.62 14.10
C ASP A 475 -21.25 -29.58 15.22
N TYR A 476 -20.10 -28.90 15.24
CA TYR A 476 -19.81 -27.87 16.24
C TYR A 476 -20.70 -26.66 16.07
N PHE A 477 -20.85 -26.15 14.85
CA PHE A 477 -21.73 -25.03 14.54
C PHE A 477 -23.19 -25.36 14.85
N ASN A 478 -23.68 -26.56 14.50
CA ASN A 478 -25.01 -27.00 14.85
C ASN A 478 -25.26 -27.12 16.36
N LYS A 479 -24.26 -27.50 17.15
CA LYS A 479 -24.33 -27.49 18.63
C LYS A 479 -24.41 -26.07 19.17
N PHE A 480 -23.65 -25.12 18.63
CA PHE A 480 -23.77 -23.70 18.95
C PHE A 480 -25.18 -23.19 18.68
N GLU A 481 -25.69 -23.41 17.49
CA GLU A 481 -27.03 -23.00 17.07
C GLU A 481 -28.10 -23.58 17.97
N ALA A 482 -28.09 -24.88 18.19
CA ALA A 482 -29.04 -25.57 19.06
C ALA A 482 -29.00 -25.03 20.50
N ALA A 483 -27.81 -24.78 21.07
CA ALA A 483 -27.65 -24.19 22.39
C ALA A 483 -28.16 -22.74 22.46
N ALA A 484 -27.95 -21.94 21.42
CA ALA A 484 -28.42 -20.57 21.37
C ALA A 484 -29.95 -20.47 21.19
N LEU A 485 -30.58 -21.44 20.56
CA LEU A 485 -32.03 -21.51 20.36
C LEU A 485 -32.79 -22.26 21.48
N ALA A 486 -32.10 -22.98 22.38
CA ALA A 486 -32.72 -23.73 23.48
C ALA A 486 -33.42 -22.81 24.51
N SER A 487 -34.42 -23.33 25.22
CA SER A 487 -35.10 -22.57 26.25
C SER A 487 -34.18 -22.15 27.42
N ASN A 488 -33.12 -22.92 27.66
CA ASN A 488 -32.09 -22.67 28.68
C ASN A 488 -30.78 -22.12 28.05
N PHE A 489 -30.87 -21.31 26.99
CA PHE A 489 -29.72 -20.82 26.22
C PHE A 489 -28.67 -20.06 27.06
N THR A 490 -29.06 -19.47 28.18
CA THR A 490 -28.18 -18.77 29.15
C THR A 490 -27.54 -19.69 30.18
N ASP A 491 -27.80 -21.01 30.15
CA ASP A 491 -27.18 -21.95 31.07
C ASP A 491 -25.65 -21.94 30.93
N PRO A 492 -24.86 -21.75 32.01
CA PRO A 492 -23.41 -21.60 31.92
C PRO A 492 -22.70 -22.87 31.44
N ASN A 493 -23.31 -24.05 31.54
CA ASN A 493 -22.71 -25.33 31.18
C ASN A 493 -23.21 -25.87 29.83
N ASN A 494 -24.46 -25.57 29.46
CA ASN A 494 -25.12 -26.14 28.29
C ASN A 494 -25.64 -25.08 27.30
N GLY A 495 -25.59 -23.80 27.66
CA GLY A 495 -26.00 -22.69 26.81
C GLY A 495 -24.94 -22.32 25.79
N TYR A 496 -25.23 -21.26 25.03
CA TYR A 496 -24.40 -20.80 23.93
C TYR A 496 -22.97 -20.40 24.31
N LEU A 497 -22.75 -19.92 25.56
CA LEU A 497 -21.43 -19.52 26.07
C LEU A 497 -20.41 -20.67 26.11
N LYS A 498 -20.89 -21.92 26.04
CA LYS A 498 -20.01 -23.09 25.89
C LYS A 498 -19.30 -23.10 24.52
N TYR A 499 -19.92 -22.55 23.51
CA TYR A 499 -19.51 -22.66 22.11
C TYR A 499 -19.02 -21.35 21.52
N LEU A 500 -19.44 -20.18 22.07
CA LEU A 500 -19.20 -18.86 21.54
C LEU A 500 -18.39 -18.02 22.52
N ASP A 501 -17.41 -17.27 22.03
CA ASP A 501 -16.74 -16.20 22.76
C ASP A 501 -17.64 -14.95 22.78
N LEU A 502 -18.10 -14.58 23.95
CA LEU A 502 -19.06 -13.49 24.11
C LEU A 502 -18.46 -12.14 23.73
N ASP A 503 -17.22 -11.89 24.09
CA ASP A 503 -16.58 -10.59 23.86
C ASP A 503 -16.39 -10.31 22.37
N SER A 504 -15.85 -11.24 21.60
CA SER A 504 -15.69 -11.08 20.16
C SER A 504 -17.04 -10.94 19.44
N PHE A 505 -18.05 -11.68 19.91
CA PHE A 505 -19.40 -11.61 19.38
C PHE A 505 -20.03 -10.22 19.62
N LEU A 506 -19.99 -9.70 20.83
CA LEU A 506 -20.55 -8.40 21.17
C LEU A 506 -19.78 -7.25 20.52
N ARG A 507 -18.46 -7.37 20.39
CA ARG A 507 -17.65 -6.39 19.63
C ARG A 507 -18.06 -6.37 18.17
N ASN A 508 -18.24 -7.53 17.55
CA ASN A 508 -18.72 -7.60 16.16
C ASN A 508 -20.13 -7.00 16.03
N PHE A 509 -21.01 -7.22 16.99
CA PHE A 509 -22.32 -6.57 17.04
C PHE A 509 -22.19 -5.04 17.10
N ILE A 510 -21.36 -4.50 18.01
CA ILE A 510 -21.11 -3.05 18.10
C ILE A 510 -20.59 -2.50 16.76
N ILE A 511 -19.62 -3.19 16.13
CA ILE A 511 -19.05 -2.75 14.86
C ILE A 511 -20.12 -2.74 13.75
N GLY A 512 -20.87 -3.82 13.59
CA GLY A 512 -21.91 -3.94 12.58
C GLY A 512 -23.02 -2.89 12.75
N GLU A 513 -23.47 -2.68 13.98
CA GLU A 513 -24.52 -1.70 14.29
C GLU A 513 -24.01 -0.27 14.19
N PHE A 514 -22.80 0.01 14.64
CA PHE A 514 -22.22 1.36 14.55
C PHE A 514 -21.91 1.76 13.10
N CYS A 515 -21.27 0.90 12.32
CA CYS A 515 -21.00 1.15 10.92
C CYS A 515 -22.27 1.12 10.05
N ALA A 516 -23.37 0.59 10.57
CA ALA A 516 -24.60 0.33 9.82
C ALA A 516 -24.35 -0.57 8.60
N ASN A 517 -23.57 -1.63 8.82
CA ASN A 517 -23.31 -2.61 7.79
C ASN A 517 -24.48 -3.59 7.68
N THR A 518 -25.21 -3.56 6.56
CA THR A 518 -26.36 -4.43 6.29
C THR A 518 -25.95 -5.90 6.31
N ASP A 519 -24.74 -6.20 5.87
CA ASP A 519 -24.20 -7.54 5.71
C ASP A 519 -23.46 -8.04 6.95
N ALA A 520 -23.39 -7.25 8.04
CA ALA A 520 -22.73 -7.62 9.30
C ALA A 520 -23.30 -8.88 9.96
N PHE A 521 -24.47 -9.35 9.54
CA PHE A 521 -25.13 -10.57 10.05
C PHE A 521 -25.38 -11.61 8.92
N TRP A 522 -24.81 -11.38 7.74
CA TRP A 522 -24.95 -12.26 6.57
C TRP A 522 -23.69 -12.45 5.73
N SER A 523 -22.68 -11.61 5.86
CA SER A 523 -21.32 -11.79 5.36
C SER A 523 -20.39 -11.75 6.58
N VAL A 524 -20.44 -12.80 7.39
CA VAL A 524 -19.83 -12.86 8.71
C VAL A 524 -18.75 -13.91 8.75
N TYR A 525 -17.53 -13.49 9.07
CA TYR A 525 -16.47 -14.42 9.40
C TYR A 525 -16.58 -14.85 10.87
N MET A 526 -16.40 -16.15 11.11
CA MET A 526 -16.17 -16.72 12.42
C MET A 526 -14.97 -17.66 12.36
N TYR A 527 -14.25 -17.74 13.44
CA TYR A 527 -13.12 -18.66 13.51
C TYR A 527 -13.08 -19.40 14.83
N LYS A 528 -12.45 -20.56 14.82
CA LYS A 528 -12.24 -21.41 15.98
C LYS A 528 -10.78 -21.81 16.04
N ASP A 529 -10.10 -21.48 17.14
CA ASP A 529 -8.81 -22.06 17.42
C ASP A 529 -8.97 -23.56 17.77
N ALA A 530 -7.98 -24.37 17.43
CA ALA A 530 -8.00 -25.80 17.75
C ALA A 530 -8.03 -26.06 19.26
N ALA A 531 -7.43 -25.20 20.07
CA ALA A 531 -7.11 -25.46 21.47
C ALA A 531 -8.27 -25.22 22.45
N ASP A 532 -9.02 -24.15 22.34
CA ASP A 532 -9.93 -23.69 23.39
C ASP A 532 -11.41 -24.05 23.19
N GLY A 533 -11.75 -24.44 22.00
CA GLY A 533 -13.07 -24.96 21.72
C GLY A 533 -14.17 -23.93 21.51
N LYS A 534 -13.92 -22.61 21.43
CA LYS A 534 -14.95 -21.61 21.16
C LYS A 534 -14.90 -21.05 19.73
N LEU A 535 -16.06 -20.58 19.25
CA LEU A 535 -16.18 -19.76 18.06
C LEU A 535 -15.96 -18.29 18.43
N TYR A 536 -15.09 -17.61 17.74
CA TYR A 536 -14.89 -16.18 17.76
C TYR A 536 -15.56 -15.55 16.55
N THR A 537 -16.15 -14.37 16.68
CA THR A 537 -16.79 -13.64 15.57
C THR A 537 -15.86 -12.55 15.07
N GLY A 538 -15.74 -12.44 13.76
CA GLY A 538 -14.86 -11.50 13.07
C GLY A 538 -13.81 -12.24 12.21
N PRO A 539 -12.97 -11.47 11.48
CA PRO A 539 -12.86 -10.00 11.45
C PRO A 539 -14.03 -9.35 10.70
N THR A 540 -14.24 -8.04 10.92
CA THR A 540 -15.14 -7.25 10.08
C THR A 540 -14.59 -7.15 8.67
N TRP A 541 -15.48 -7.21 7.69
CA TRP A 541 -15.15 -7.18 6.26
C TRP A 541 -16.32 -6.59 5.47
N ASP A 542 -16.07 -6.14 4.24
CA ASP A 542 -17.07 -5.71 3.25
C ASP A 542 -17.97 -4.56 3.76
N ASN A 543 -17.37 -3.39 3.99
CA ASN A 543 -18.04 -2.22 4.56
C ASN A 543 -18.23 -1.07 3.57
N ASP A 544 -18.21 -1.30 2.27
CA ASP A 544 -18.38 -0.24 1.26
C ASP A 544 -19.81 0.32 1.21
N LEU A 545 -20.81 -0.42 1.69
CA LEU A 545 -22.20 0.01 1.88
C LEU A 545 -22.51 0.56 3.28
N SER A 546 -21.54 0.59 4.19
CA SER A 546 -21.68 1.09 5.57
C SER A 546 -21.81 2.62 5.63
N PHE A 547 -21.99 3.17 6.83
CA PHE A 547 -22.04 4.62 7.12
C PHE A 547 -23.07 5.36 6.27
N ASP A 548 -24.32 4.86 6.28
CA ASP A 548 -25.47 5.45 5.57
C ASP A 548 -25.33 5.49 4.04
N ASN A 549 -24.62 4.52 3.47
CA ASN A 549 -24.47 4.37 2.03
C ASN A 549 -25.49 3.40 1.40
N ASP A 550 -26.30 2.76 2.22
CA ASP A 550 -27.25 1.72 1.82
C ASP A 550 -28.70 2.17 2.06
N TYR A 551 -29.51 2.17 1.02
CA TYR A 551 -30.93 2.54 1.17
C TYR A 551 -31.70 1.60 2.11
N ARG A 552 -31.25 0.39 2.33
CA ARG A 552 -31.85 -0.60 3.22
C ARG A 552 -31.68 -0.25 4.71
N THR A 553 -30.64 0.49 5.06
CA THR A 553 -30.33 0.87 6.45
C THR A 553 -30.92 2.21 6.85
N HIS A 554 -31.15 3.08 5.91
CA HIS A 554 -31.78 4.39 6.15
C HIS A 554 -33.33 4.27 6.18
N PRO A 555 -34.07 4.83 7.15
CA PRO A 555 -33.64 5.65 8.28
C PRO A 555 -33.45 4.86 9.60
N ILE A 556 -33.41 3.52 9.58
CA ILE A 556 -33.37 2.65 10.78
C ILE A 556 -32.26 3.06 11.75
N ILE A 557 -31.11 3.48 11.20
CA ILE A 557 -29.94 3.93 11.97
C ILE A 557 -30.24 5.06 12.96
N THR A 558 -31.36 5.77 12.81
CA THR A 558 -31.73 6.91 13.63
C THR A 558 -32.59 6.52 14.85
N TYR A 559 -33.11 5.28 14.95
CA TYR A 559 -34.04 4.92 16.01
C TYR A 559 -33.94 3.49 16.56
N ASP A 560 -33.30 2.53 15.84
CA ASP A 560 -33.24 1.13 16.30
C ASP A 560 -31.93 0.43 15.89
N TYR A 561 -31.75 -0.78 16.37
CA TYR A 561 -30.75 -1.71 15.86
C TYR A 561 -31.14 -2.20 14.47
N LEU A 562 -30.18 -2.23 13.56
CA LEU A 562 -30.39 -2.81 12.22
C LEU A 562 -30.78 -4.28 12.32
N CYS A 563 -30.11 -5.01 13.20
CA CYS A 563 -30.38 -6.41 13.46
C CYS A 563 -31.82 -6.66 13.96
N ALA A 564 -32.42 -5.73 14.66
CA ALA A 564 -33.80 -5.86 15.14
C ALA A 564 -34.85 -5.67 14.04
N VAL A 565 -34.61 -4.75 13.08
CA VAL A 565 -35.62 -4.29 12.13
C VAL A 565 -35.53 -5.02 10.78
N ASN A 566 -34.32 -5.36 10.34
CA ASN A 566 -34.09 -5.93 9.02
C ASN A 566 -34.32 -7.45 8.94
N GLY A 567 -35.56 -7.89 9.19
CA GLY A 567 -35.95 -9.30 9.07
C GLY A 567 -35.95 -9.86 7.64
N SER A 568 -35.99 -8.99 6.65
CA SER A 568 -36.08 -9.39 5.23
C SER A 568 -34.73 -9.43 4.50
N PHE A 569 -33.68 -8.92 5.11
CA PHE A 569 -32.34 -9.05 4.53
C PHE A 569 -31.75 -10.37 4.96
N ALA A 570 -30.88 -10.90 4.12
CA ALA A 570 -30.21 -12.16 4.27
C ALA A 570 -29.81 -12.49 5.73
N GLY A 571 -29.78 -13.76 6.14
CA GLY A 571 -29.33 -14.22 7.47
C GLY A 571 -30.37 -14.21 8.57
N GLY A 572 -31.65 -14.33 8.27
CA GLY A 572 -32.73 -14.30 9.26
C GLY A 572 -32.48 -15.14 10.49
N GLN A 573 -32.01 -16.37 10.34
CA GLN A 573 -31.76 -17.30 11.46
C GLN A 573 -30.59 -16.86 12.35
N LEU A 574 -29.47 -16.41 11.75
CA LEU A 574 -28.32 -15.91 12.54
C LEU A 574 -28.72 -14.63 13.28
N LYS A 575 -29.44 -13.77 12.63
CA LYS A 575 -29.96 -12.53 13.19
C LYS A 575 -30.86 -12.77 14.40
N ASP A 576 -31.75 -13.78 14.34
CA ASP A 576 -32.59 -14.16 15.48
C ASP A 576 -31.75 -14.61 16.67
N ILE A 577 -30.68 -15.38 16.44
CA ILE A 577 -29.70 -15.75 17.48
C ILE A 577 -29.03 -14.51 18.06
N VAL A 578 -28.54 -13.60 17.21
CA VAL A 578 -27.89 -12.34 17.64
C VAL A 578 -28.83 -11.52 18.52
N MET A 579 -30.06 -11.27 18.06
CA MET A 579 -31.02 -10.46 18.79
C MET A 579 -31.48 -11.12 20.09
N ARG A 580 -31.59 -12.44 20.10
CA ARG A 580 -31.91 -13.18 21.30
C ARG A 580 -30.82 -13.03 22.40
N ILE A 581 -29.55 -13.23 22.02
CA ILE A 581 -28.43 -13.05 22.93
C ILE A 581 -28.39 -11.61 23.46
N VAL A 582 -28.47 -10.62 22.59
CA VAL A 582 -28.33 -9.20 22.94
C VAL A 582 -29.51 -8.70 23.78
N LYS A 583 -30.76 -9.17 23.51
CA LYS A 583 -31.97 -8.67 24.18
C LYS A 583 -32.42 -9.50 25.37
N GLU A 584 -32.15 -10.80 25.38
CA GLU A 584 -32.75 -11.70 26.38
C GLU A 584 -31.74 -12.22 27.43
N ASP A 585 -30.41 -12.17 27.14
CA ASP A 585 -29.39 -12.57 28.12
C ASP A 585 -28.93 -11.39 28.98
N PRO A 586 -29.23 -11.37 30.29
CA PRO A 586 -28.77 -10.30 31.18
C PRO A 586 -27.24 -10.16 31.26
N GLN A 587 -26.51 -11.27 31.16
CA GLN A 587 -25.03 -11.23 31.15
C GLN A 587 -24.51 -10.56 29.90
N ALA A 588 -25.06 -10.92 28.73
CA ALA A 588 -24.67 -10.30 27.46
C ALA A 588 -25.03 -8.80 27.45
N LYS A 589 -26.21 -8.40 27.96
CA LYS A 589 -26.59 -6.98 28.08
C LYS A 589 -25.61 -6.20 28.97
N ALA A 590 -25.28 -6.71 30.12
CA ALA A 590 -24.33 -6.05 31.03
C ALA A 590 -22.95 -5.92 30.34
N ARG A 591 -22.50 -7.01 29.72
CA ARG A 591 -21.19 -7.00 29.01
C ARG A 591 -21.17 -6.07 27.81
N LEU A 592 -22.27 -5.94 27.07
CA LEU A 592 -22.40 -5.02 25.94
C LEU A 592 -22.22 -3.56 26.41
N VAL A 593 -22.81 -3.17 27.54
CA VAL A 593 -22.62 -1.83 28.13
C VAL A 593 -21.14 -1.60 28.47
N GLU A 594 -20.49 -2.56 29.14
CA GLU A 594 -19.06 -2.45 29.47
C GLU A 594 -18.17 -2.28 28.23
N LEU A 595 -18.39 -3.09 27.19
CA LEU A 595 -17.63 -3.02 25.95
C LEU A 595 -17.90 -1.72 25.18
N TRP A 596 -19.13 -1.22 25.21
CA TRP A 596 -19.49 0.07 24.63
C TRP A 596 -18.79 1.22 25.36
N ASP A 597 -18.81 1.23 26.69
CA ASP A 597 -18.11 2.23 27.50
C ASP A 597 -16.59 2.19 27.27
N ALA A 598 -16.00 1.01 27.15
CA ALA A 598 -14.60 0.84 26.80
C ALA A 598 -14.30 1.41 25.39
N ALA A 599 -15.15 1.12 24.39
CA ALA A 599 -15.01 1.66 23.05
C ALA A 599 -15.09 3.19 23.02
N LEU A 600 -16.03 3.79 23.78
CA LEU A 600 -16.20 5.24 23.85
C LEU A 600 -15.02 5.96 24.53
N ASN A 601 -14.46 5.37 25.59
CA ASN A 601 -13.46 6.02 26.44
C ASN A 601 -12.03 5.57 26.10
N GLU A 602 -11.73 4.29 26.24
CA GLU A 602 -10.39 3.73 25.99
C GLU A 602 -10.08 3.65 24.48
N GLY A 603 -11.05 3.17 23.69
CA GLY A 603 -10.95 3.10 22.24
C GLY A 603 -11.12 4.44 21.52
N ASN A 604 -11.52 5.48 22.24
CA ASN A 604 -11.77 6.82 21.69
C ASN A 604 -12.69 6.82 20.46
N LEU A 605 -13.78 6.04 20.49
CA LEU A 605 -14.72 5.97 19.37
C LEU A 605 -15.35 7.33 19.05
N LYS A 606 -15.50 8.21 20.05
CA LYS A 606 -15.95 9.60 19.89
C LYS A 606 -15.01 10.43 19.00
N GLY A 607 -13.73 10.09 18.94
CA GLY A 607 -12.74 10.74 18.08
C GLY A 607 -12.72 10.26 16.62
N LEU A 608 -13.64 9.36 16.22
CA LEU A 608 -13.69 8.81 14.86
C LEU A 608 -13.92 9.90 13.79
N GLY A 609 -14.67 10.95 14.13
CA GLY A 609 -14.89 12.08 13.22
C GLY A 609 -13.59 12.80 12.82
N SER A 610 -12.66 12.99 13.75
CA SER A 610 -11.34 13.56 13.44
C SER A 610 -10.52 12.63 12.54
N TYR A 611 -10.52 11.34 12.80
CA TYR A 611 -9.87 10.34 11.95
C TYR A 611 -10.44 10.35 10.52
N MET A 612 -11.76 10.48 10.37
CA MET A 612 -12.43 10.63 9.07
C MET A 612 -11.93 11.87 8.31
N GLU A 613 -11.83 13.04 8.99
CA GLU A 613 -11.34 14.28 8.37
C GLU A 613 -9.87 14.16 7.93
N ASP A 614 -9.03 13.52 8.71
CA ASP A 614 -7.63 13.30 8.36
C ASP A 614 -7.49 12.31 7.20
N THR A 615 -8.32 11.25 7.17
CA THR A 615 -8.41 10.34 6.03
C THR A 615 -8.88 11.07 4.76
N ALA A 616 -9.85 11.98 4.88
CA ALA A 616 -10.32 12.78 3.75
C ALA A 616 -9.23 13.70 3.18
N LYS A 617 -8.38 14.28 4.04
CA LYS A 617 -7.22 15.06 3.60
C LYS A 617 -6.19 14.18 2.89
N LEU A 618 -5.90 13.00 3.43
CA LEU A 618 -5.00 12.03 2.82
C LEU A 618 -5.46 11.63 1.42
N LEU A 619 -6.75 11.38 1.23
CA LEU A 619 -7.33 10.95 -0.05
C LEU A 619 -7.53 12.08 -1.06
N ASN A 620 -7.31 13.36 -0.68
CA ASN A 620 -7.77 14.49 -1.47
C ASN A 620 -7.22 14.56 -2.90
N GLU A 621 -5.95 14.26 -3.12
CA GLU A 621 -5.38 14.25 -4.48
C GLU A 621 -5.86 13.03 -5.29
N SER A 622 -5.78 11.87 -4.69
CA SER A 622 -6.15 10.60 -5.34
C SER A 622 -7.63 10.54 -5.72
N GLN A 623 -8.54 11.04 -4.85
CA GLN A 623 -9.97 11.07 -5.18
C GLN A 623 -10.29 11.94 -6.40
N GLN A 624 -9.55 13.04 -6.61
CA GLN A 624 -9.73 13.88 -7.80
C GLN A 624 -9.41 13.12 -9.09
N LEU A 625 -8.30 12.37 -9.10
CA LEU A 625 -7.93 11.53 -10.24
C LEU A 625 -8.91 10.35 -10.40
N ASN A 626 -9.29 9.73 -9.28
CA ASN A 626 -10.24 8.61 -9.28
C ASN A 626 -11.57 8.99 -9.93
N PHE A 627 -12.15 10.15 -9.59
CA PHE A 627 -13.44 10.56 -10.14
C PHE A 627 -13.37 11.21 -11.52
N LYS A 628 -12.20 11.55 -12.00
CA LYS A 628 -11.97 11.81 -13.43
C LYS A 628 -12.02 10.53 -14.25
N ARG A 629 -11.47 9.44 -13.70
CA ARG A 629 -11.50 8.10 -14.32
C ARG A 629 -12.87 7.46 -14.21
N TRP A 630 -13.50 7.53 -13.04
CA TRP A 630 -14.78 6.93 -12.71
C TRP A 630 -15.78 8.02 -12.35
N ARG A 631 -16.54 8.49 -13.36
CA ARG A 631 -17.47 9.62 -13.24
C ARG A 631 -18.81 9.16 -12.64
N ILE A 632 -18.80 8.79 -11.36
CA ILE A 632 -19.93 8.18 -10.67
C ILE A 632 -20.50 9.02 -9.51
N LEU A 633 -19.96 10.20 -9.23
CA LEU A 633 -20.40 11.02 -8.09
C LEU A 633 -21.89 11.38 -8.14
N ASP A 634 -22.45 11.59 -9.34
CA ASP A 634 -23.84 11.89 -9.62
C ASP A 634 -24.67 10.68 -10.09
N GLN A 635 -24.10 9.48 -10.00
CA GLN A 635 -24.75 8.24 -10.43
C GLN A 635 -25.15 7.37 -9.25
N TRP A 636 -26.22 6.61 -9.38
CA TRP A 636 -26.56 5.51 -8.47
C TRP A 636 -25.67 4.32 -8.78
N VAL A 637 -24.98 3.84 -7.76
CA VAL A 637 -24.16 2.63 -7.86
C VAL A 637 -24.69 1.61 -6.87
N HIS A 638 -25.07 0.44 -7.36
CA HIS A 638 -25.56 -0.68 -6.57
C HIS A 638 -26.70 -0.26 -5.61
N MET A 639 -26.50 -0.44 -4.29
CA MET A 639 -27.49 -0.17 -3.24
C MET A 639 -27.33 1.22 -2.60
N ASN A 640 -26.59 2.14 -3.22
CA ASN A 640 -26.41 3.48 -2.64
C ASN A 640 -27.76 4.11 -2.25
N TYR A 641 -27.79 4.74 -1.10
CA TYR A 641 -28.97 5.49 -0.65
C TYR A 641 -29.18 6.76 -1.48
N GLN A 642 -28.10 7.45 -1.84
CA GLN A 642 -28.12 8.71 -2.57
C GLN A 642 -27.03 8.82 -3.63
N ALA A 643 -27.23 9.72 -4.60
CA ALA A 643 -26.22 10.16 -5.55
C ALA A 643 -26.05 11.68 -5.38
N LEU A 644 -25.05 12.10 -4.60
CA LEU A 644 -24.96 13.47 -4.07
C LEU A 644 -24.21 14.46 -4.99
N GLY A 645 -23.60 13.97 -6.08
CA GLY A 645 -22.95 14.78 -7.10
C GLY A 645 -21.61 15.37 -6.73
N SER A 646 -21.13 15.20 -5.49
CA SER A 646 -19.81 15.70 -5.09
C SER A 646 -19.20 14.90 -3.95
N TYR A 647 -17.87 14.75 -3.97
CA TYR A 647 -17.10 14.10 -2.90
C TYR A 647 -17.35 14.74 -1.52
N LYS A 648 -17.41 16.08 -1.46
CA LYS A 648 -17.69 16.81 -0.23
C LYS A 648 -19.06 16.46 0.38
N ALA A 649 -20.08 16.28 -0.45
CA ALA A 649 -21.41 15.90 0.02
C ALA A 649 -21.42 14.45 0.54
N GLU A 650 -20.72 13.54 -0.13
CA GLU A 650 -20.55 12.15 0.34
C GLU A 650 -19.84 12.08 1.70
N LEU A 651 -18.79 12.90 1.93
CA LEU A 651 -18.17 13.03 3.25
C LEU A 651 -19.14 13.56 4.31
N GLY A 652 -20.05 14.46 3.93
CA GLY A 652 -21.10 14.99 4.81
C GLY A 652 -22.01 13.89 5.35
N THR A 653 -22.37 12.91 4.52
CA THR A 653 -23.18 11.75 4.94
C THR A 653 -22.47 10.93 5.99
N VAL A 654 -21.20 10.59 5.79
CA VAL A 654 -20.41 9.84 6.77
C VAL A 654 -20.28 10.58 8.09
N ARG A 655 -20.01 11.88 8.05
CA ARG A 655 -19.93 12.74 9.26
C ARG A 655 -21.25 12.73 10.04
N ASN A 656 -22.35 12.92 9.35
CA ASN A 656 -23.69 12.91 9.96
C ASN A 656 -24.01 11.54 10.56
N HIS A 657 -23.66 10.46 9.85
CA HIS A 657 -23.85 9.11 10.34
C HIS A 657 -23.09 8.87 11.66
N ILE A 658 -21.78 9.18 11.71
CA ILE A 658 -20.97 9.02 12.92
C ILE A 658 -21.63 9.69 14.11
N ASN A 659 -22.05 10.95 13.98
CA ASN A 659 -22.66 11.72 15.06
C ASN A 659 -24.02 11.16 15.49
N THR A 660 -24.88 10.83 14.52
CA THR A 660 -26.23 10.30 14.80
C THR A 660 -26.14 8.94 15.44
N ARG A 661 -25.31 8.05 14.88
CA ARG A 661 -25.26 6.65 15.33
C ARG A 661 -24.63 6.50 16.72
N LEU A 662 -23.64 7.34 17.07
CA LEU A 662 -23.11 7.42 18.42
C LEU A 662 -24.22 7.63 19.47
N ASN A 663 -25.06 8.63 19.24
CA ASN A 663 -26.15 8.98 20.15
C ASN A 663 -27.22 7.87 20.20
N THR A 664 -27.65 7.39 19.03
CA THR A 664 -28.68 6.35 18.94
C THR A 664 -28.25 5.05 19.62
N LEU A 665 -27.01 4.60 19.40
CA LEU A 665 -26.52 3.37 20.03
C LEU A 665 -26.29 3.54 21.53
N ASP A 666 -25.81 4.70 21.99
CA ASP A 666 -25.66 4.97 23.40
C ASP A 666 -27.03 4.83 24.14
N GLU A 667 -28.10 5.38 23.53
CA GLU A 667 -29.44 5.24 24.08
C GLU A 667 -29.96 3.78 24.03
N LEU A 668 -29.75 3.07 22.93
CA LEU A 668 -30.24 1.70 22.73
C LEU A 668 -29.52 0.69 23.66
N ILE A 669 -28.21 0.82 23.78
CA ILE A 669 -27.40 -0.10 24.60
C ILE A 669 -27.67 0.08 26.09
N ARG A 670 -28.04 1.29 26.53
CA ARG A 670 -28.31 1.58 27.94
C ARG A 670 -29.80 1.33 28.36
N LYS A 671 -30.68 1.07 27.41
CA LYS A 671 -32.07 0.62 27.67
C LYS A 671 -32.13 -0.89 27.99
#